data_4bdb5107883cd096f70a13c4a39f61a9
#
_entry.id   4bdb5107883cd096f70a13c4a39f61a9
#
_cell.length_a   1.000
_cell.length_b   1.000
_cell.length_c   1.000
_cell.angle_alpha   90.00
_cell.angle_beta   90.00
_cell.angle_gamma   90.00
#
_symmetry.space_group_name_H-M   'P 1'
#
loop_
_entity.id
_entity.type
_entity.pdbx_description
1 polymer ?
#
loop_
_entity_poly.entity_id
_entity_poly.type
_entity_poly.pdbx_seq_one_letter_code
_entity_poly.pdbx_strand_id
1 'polypeptide(L)'
;MTHRFFSSQAQGFVRCGVATPRAHVGDPAANAQAILELARAGDRQGADLIVFPELCVSAYAIDDLHLQDALLDAVEAAIGEICAASRELAPVLAIGAPVRRNGRLYNCAIAISRGRILGVTPKSFLPNYREYYEKRWFAPGAGLAGLEVRLAGQTAPFGTDLIFAADDLRDFVFHLEVCEDFWAASPPSTQGALAGALILANLSASNVVVGKAVDRAVLSASQSMRCQAAYLYSAAGPGESTTDLAWDGQGDIYELGALLARAERFPTGGALTLADVDVERLRLERLRTPTFNDAAAAAGHPEHRFRRIGFTHAPSFADQGLMRRIDRFPFVPDDPARLDQDCYEAFNIQVEGLVQRLRSSRTEKIVIGVSGGLDSTHALIVAAKACDQMGLPRSAILAFTLPGFATSDSTKSNAWALMKAIGATAEEIDITPAARQMLSDLGHPFAGGEPVYDVTFENVQAGLRTDYLFRAANQRGALVLGTGDLSELALGWCTYGVGDQMSHYNVNGSVAKTLIQHLIRWAAKTGQFDAATSATLVSVLDTEISPELVPAGADGVIQSTQAIVGPYELQDFHLYYLTRFGLRPSKVAFLAWHAWKDAGAGAWPPHFPPEARNAYDLATIRRWLSVFLNRFFGFSQFKRSAMPNGPKVVSGGNLSPRGDWRAPSDGSARLWLAELEAGLPPESA
;
A
#
# COMPACT_ATOMS: atom_id res chain seq x y z
N MET A 1 14.49 25.00 13.76
CA MET A 1 14.47 24.00 12.69
C MET A 1 13.37 23.01 13.02
N THR A 2 12.51 22.70 12.07
CA THR A 2 11.49 21.66 12.23
C THR A 2 12.18 20.31 12.44
N HIS A 3 11.64 19.44 13.29
CA HIS A 3 12.23 18.14 13.56
C HIS A 3 12.25 17.28 12.28
N ARG A 4 13.31 16.48 12.06
CA ARG A 4 13.48 15.64 10.85
C ARG A 4 12.33 14.66 10.61
N PHE A 5 11.56 14.33 11.64
CA PHE A 5 10.35 13.52 11.53
C PHE A 5 9.39 14.02 10.44
N PHE A 6 9.22 15.34 10.32
CA PHE A 6 8.27 15.96 9.38
C PHE A 6 8.78 16.03 7.94
N SER A 7 10.04 15.68 7.69
CA SER A 7 10.61 15.67 6.35
C SER A 7 10.30 14.38 5.59
N SER A 8 9.64 14.48 4.45
CA SER A 8 9.39 13.34 3.55
C SER A 8 10.71 12.67 3.12
N GLN A 9 11.76 13.44 2.80
CA GLN A 9 13.07 12.90 2.45
C GLN A 9 13.70 12.07 3.59
N ALA A 10 13.57 12.54 4.85
CA ALA A 10 14.05 11.79 6.01
C ALA A 10 13.27 10.49 6.24
N GLN A 11 12.03 10.44 5.75
CA GLN A 11 11.17 9.25 5.80
C GLN A 11 11.31 8.36 4.56
N GLY A 12 12.35 8.58 3.72
CA GLY A 12 12.63 7.73 2.57
C GLY A 12 11.73 7.96 1.38
N PHE A 13 11.24 9.19 1.20
CA PHE A 13 10.54 9.61 -0.01
C PHE A 13 11.46 10.44 -0.90
N VAL A 14 11.26 10.30 -2.21
CA VAL A 14 11.89 11.12 -3.26
C VAL A 14 10.77 11.79 -4.05
N ARG A 15 10.76 13.13 -4.10
CA ARG A 15 9.77 13.87 -4.86
C ARG A 15 10.13 13.89 -6.33
N CYS A 16 9.39 13.14 -7.12
CA CYS A 16 9.59 12.99 -8.55
C CYS A 16 8.59 13.83 -9.34
N GLY A 17 9.07 14.42 -10.44
CA GLY A 17 8.27 15.20 -11.36
C GLY A 17 8.35 14.67 -12.78
N VAL A 18 7.22 14.75 -13.49
CA VAL A 18 7.12 14.64 -14.95
C VAL A 18 6.69 15.98 -15.50
N ALA A 19 7.45 16.52 -16.43
CA ALA A 19 7.28 17.88 -16.94
C ALA A 19 7.15 17.87 -18.44
N THR A 20 6.16 18.58 -18.98
CA THR A 20 5.98 18.78 -20.42
C THR A 20 6.09 20.29 -20.72
N PRO A 21 7.26 20.78 -21.16
CA PRO A 21 7.41 22.16 -21.58
C PRO A 21 6.65 22.38 -22.90
N ARG A 22 6.22 23.62 -23.15
CA ARG A 22 5.76 24.00 -24.48
C ARG A 22 6.97 23.98 -25.44
N ALA A 23 6.91 23.15 -26.46
CA ALA A 23 8.00 23.05 -27.44
C ALA A 23 8.01 24.26 -28.40
N HIS A 24 9.21 24.62 -28.84
CA HIS A 24 9.50 25.58 -29.89
C HIS A 24 10.29 24.86 -30.99
N VAL A 25 9.63 24.59 -32.12
CA VAL A 25 10.17 23.75 -33.19
C VAL A 25 11.47 24.33 -33.74
N GLY A 26 12.58 23.62 -33.60
CA GLY A 26 13.88 24.05 -34.11
C GLY A 26 14.51 25.26 -33.39
N ASP A 27 14.01 25.64 -32.21
CA ASP A 27 14.56 26.73 -31.39
C ASP A 27 15.05 26.23 -30.00
N PRO A 28 16.29 25.71 -29.95
CA PRO A 28 16.85 25.17 -28.70
C PRO A 28 16.96 26.19 -27.56
N ALA A 29 17.18 27.47 -27.88
CA ALA A 29 17.28 28.51 -26.86
C ALA A 29 15.94 28.76 -26.17
N ALA A 30 14.84 28.87 -26.91
CA ALA A 30 13.49 28.99 -26.38
C ALA A 30 13.09 27.75 -25.60
N ASN A 31 13.44 26.56 -26.08
CA ASN A 31 13.20 25.28 -25.38
C ASN A 31 13.97 25.21 -24.04
N ALA A 32 15.21 25.66 -23.99
CA ALA A 32 15.97 25.72 -22.73
C ALA A 32 15.28 26.61 -21.70
N GLN A 33 14.75 27.78 -22.10
CA GLN A 33 13.99 28.66 -21.21
C GLN A 33 12.71 27.98 -20.69
N ALA A 34 11.94 27.31 -21.56
CA ALA A 34 10.74 26.59 -21.16
C ALA A 34 11.05 25.41 -20.19
N ILE A 35 12.13 24.70 -20.41
CA ILE A 35 12.62 23.66 -19.50
C ILE A 35 13.01 24.28 -18.15
N LEU A 36 13.78 25.37 -18.13
CA LEU A 36 14.24 26.02 -16.90
C LEU A 36 13.07 26.66 -16.11
N GLU A 37 12.03 27.13 -16.78
CA GLU A 37 10.82 27.64 -16.11
C GLU A 37 10.17 26.53 -15.26
N LEU A 38 9.95 25.35 -15.85
CA LEU A 38 9.38 24.18 -15.13
C LEU A 38 10.35 23.61 -14.09
N ALA A 39 11.65 23.63 -14.37
CA ALA A 39 12.68 23.20 -13.40
C ALA A 39 12.65 24.08 -12.15
N ARG A 40 12.59 25.41 -12.30
CA ARG A 40 12.44 26.34 -11.17
C ARG A 40 11.10 26.18 -10.45
N ALA A 41 10.02 25.86 -11.18
CA ALA A 41 8.72 25.59 -10.56
C ALA A 41 8.75 24.31 -9.71
N GLY A 42 9.44 23.27 -10.17
CA GLY A 42 9.64 22.04 -9.41
C GLY A 42 10.57 22.23 -8.21
N ASP A 43 11.65 22.99 -8.37
CA ASP A 43 12.55 23.36 -7.28
C ASP A 43 11.82 24.04 -6.12
N ARG A 44 10.99 25.04 -6.42
CA ARG A 44 10.15 25.71 -5.41
C ARG A 44 9.17 24.77 -4.70
N GLN A 45 8.80 23.68 -5.33
CA GLN A 45 7.92 22.64 -4.76
C GLN A 45 8.71 21.48 -4.15
N GLY A 46 10.04 21.59 -4.07
CA GLY A 46 10.92 20.61 -3.45
C GLY A 46 11.09 19.32 -4.25
N ALA A 47 11.02 19.37 -5.58
CA ALA A 47 11.35 18.22 -6.42
C ALA A 47 12.80 17.77 -6.24
N ASP A 48 13.02 16.46 -6.26
CA ASP A 48 14.34 15.82 -6.22
C ASP A 48 14.80 15.38 -7.63
N LEU A 49 13.83 14.98 -8.48
CA LEU A 49 14.05 14.55 -9.86
C LEU A 49 12.92 15.10 -10.74
N ILE A 50 13.28 15.72 -11.88
CA ILE A 50 12.29 16.15 -12.89
C ILE A 50 12.67 15.52 -14.24
N VAL A 51 11.72 14.81 -14.83
CA VAL A 51 11.87 14.14 -16.14
C VAL A 51 11.13 14.94 -17.20
N PHE A 52 11.85 15.34 -18.23
CA PHE A 52 11.35 16.05 -19.39
C PHE A 52 11.20 15.09 -20.59
N PRO A 53 10.49 15.48 -21.66
CA PRO A 53 10.30 14.62 -22.81
C PRO A 53 11.58 14.34 -23.62
N GLU A 54 11.50 13.30 -24.43
CA GLU A 54 12.48 12.99 -25.48
C GLU A 54 12.70 14.18 -26.39
N LEU A 55 13.96 14.48 -26.75
CA LEU A 55 14.37 15.55 -27.64
C LEU A 55 13.77 16.95 -27.32
N CYS A 56 13.36 17.18 -26.08
CA CYS A 56 12.71 18.43 -25.67
C CYS A 56 13.58 19.67 -25.85
N VAL A 57 14.90 19.53 -26.02
CA VAL A 57 15.83 20.65 -26.30
C VAL A 57 15.74 21.11 -27.75
N SER A 58 15.50 20.21 -28.71
CA SER A 58 15.39 20.52 -30.14
C SER A 58 13.96 20.60 -30.68
N ALA A 59 12.99 20.03 -29.98
CA ALA A 59 11.76 19.39 -30.41
C ALA A 59 12.02 18.05 -31.14
N TYR A 60 11.01 17.17 -31.09
CA TYR A 60 11.09 15.84 -31.70
C TYR A 60 10.74 15.84 -33.18
N ALA A 61 9.64 16.48 -33.57
CA ALA A 61 9.08 16.45 -34.92
C ALA A 61 9.70 17.55 -35.78
N ILE A 62 11.00 17.42 -36.08
CA ILE A 62 11.78 18.40 -36.86
C ILE A 62 12.50 17.76 -38.06
N ASP A 63 12.23 16.50 -38.35
CA ASP A 63 12.67 15.77 -39.53
C ASP A 63 14.20 15.92 -39.80
N ASP A 64 14.57 16.20 -41.06
CA ASP A 64 15.95 16.36 -41.49
C ASP A 64 16.70 17.55 -40.85
N LEU A 65 16.01 18.41 -40.09
CA LEU A 65 16.70 19.46 -39.33
C LEU A 65 17.62 18.87 -38.27
N HIS A 66 17.38 17.64 -37.81
CA HIS A 66 18.29 16.91 -36.95
C HIS A 66 19.72 16.75 -37.55
N LEU A 67 19.86 16.87 -38.85
CA LEU A 67 21.16 16.75 -39.55
C LEU A 67 21.82 18.11 -39.86
N GLN A 68 21.28 19.22 -39.33
CA GLN A 68 21.83 20.55 -39.54
C GLN A 68 22.81 20.93 -38.42
N ASP A 69 24.05 21.19 -38.74
CA ASP A 69 25.09 21.54 -37.77
C ASP A 69 24.73 22.77 -36.94
N ALA A 70 24.11 23.78 -37.57
CA ALA A 70 23.65 24.99 -36.86
C ALA A 70 22.67 24.67 -35.75
N LEU A 71 21.71 23.70 -35.96
CA LEU A 71 20.81 23.26 -34.94
C LEU A 71 21.52 22.48 -33.84
N LEU A 72 22.43 21.58 -34.21
CA LEU A 72 23.15 20.75 -33.25
C LEU A 72 24.10 21.57 -32.37
N ASP A 73 24.70 22.63 -32.91
CA ASP A 73 25.50 23.59 -32.15
C ASP A 73 24.64 24.39 -31.17
N ALA A 74 23.47 24.84 -31.62
CA ALA A 74 22.47 25.51 -30.74
C ALA A 74 21.96 24.59 -29.63
N VAL A 75 21.70 23.28 -29.89
CA VAL A 75 21.35 22.28 -28.90
C VAL A 75 22.43 22.14 -27.85
N GLU A 76 23.70 22.03 -28.26
CA GLU A 76 24.84 21.91 -27.32
C GLU A 76 24.96 23.17 -26.45
N ALA A 77 24.78 24.36 -27.01
CA ALA A 77 24.75 25.61 -26.27
C ALA A 77 23.59 25.66 -25.25
N ALA A 78 22.37 25.24 -25.64
CA ALA A 78 21.21 25.15 -24.78
C ALA A 78 21.41 24.15 -23.61
N ILE A 79 22.04 22.99 -23.85
CA ILE A 79 22.41 22.05 -22.80
C ILE A 79 23.40 22.72 -21.83
N GLY A 80 24.36 23.48 -22.33
CA GLY A 80 25.30 24.26 -21.52
C GLY A 80 24.60 25.28 -20.62
N GLU A 81 23.61 25.98 -21.14
CA GLU A 81 22.79 26.94 -20.39
C GLU A 81 21.99 26.26 -19.28
N ILE A 82 21.29 25.14 -19.60
CA ILE A 82 20.53 24.35 -18.61
C ILE A 82 21.47 23.83 -17.52
N CYS A 83 22.64 23.32 -17.91
CA CYS A 83 23.64 22.83 -16.99
C CYS A 83 24.18 23.95 -16.08
N ALA A 84 24.46 25.12 -16.60
CA ALA A 84 24.89 26.27 -15.80
C ALA A 84 23.81 26.71 -14.80
N ALA A 85 22.55 26.83 -15.24
CA ALA A 85 21.42 27.19 -14.40
C ALA A 85 21.14 26.16 -13.29
N SER A 86 21.41 24.89 -13.54
CA SER A 86 21.19 23.81 -12.55
C SER A 86 22.08 23.91 -11.30
N ARG A 87 23.09 24.79 -11.28
CA ARG A 87 23.91 25.07 -10.08
C ARG A 87 23.09 25.61 -8.93
N GLU A 88 22.03 26.34 -9.25
CA GLU A 88 21.15 26.99 -8.28
C GLU A 88 19.86 26.17 -8.01
N LEU A 89 19.73 25.00 -8.63
CA LEU A 89 18.56 24.15 -8.51
C LEU A 89 18.87 22.89 -7.68
N ALA A 90 17.93 22.48 -6.85
CA ALA A 90 18.05 21.24 -6.08
C ALA A 90 17.78 19.98 -6.95
N PRO A 91 16.73 19.93 -7.80
CA PRO A 91 16.41 18.72 -8.52
C PRO A 91 17.47 18.32 -9.55
N VAL A 92 17.61 17.01 -9.74
CA VAL A 92 18.21 16.44 -10.92
C VAL A 92 17.26 16.65 -12.10
N LEU A 93 17.79 17.12 -13.23
CA LEU A 93 17.03 17.30 -14.46
C LEU A 93 17.40 16.19 -15.44
N ALA A 94 16.40 15.41 -15.89
CA ALA A 94 16.56 14.43 -16.98
C ALA A 94 15.93 15.03 -18.23
N ILE A 95 16.78 15.47 -19.19
CA ILE A 95 16.36 16.15 -20.43
C ILE A 95 16.67 15.31 -21.65
N GLY A 96 15.88 15.45 -22.74
CA GLY A 96 16.08 14.79 -24.02
C GLY A 96 16.74 15.69 -25.04
N ALA A 97 17.82 15.20 -25.70
CA ALA A 97 18.50 15.96 -26.75
C ALA A 97 19.23 15.05 -27.77
N PRO A 98 19.42 15.50 -29.02
CA PRO A 98 20.31 14.86 -29.97
C PRO A 98 21.78 15.15 -29.59
N VAL A 99 22.62 14.11 -29.57
CA VAL A 99 24.05 14.21 -29.18
C VAL A 99 24.95 13.62 -30.24
N ARG A 100 25.90 14.43 -30.73
CA ARG A 100 26.94 14.00 -31.69
C ARG A 100 28.06 13.24 -30.96
N ARG A 101 28.47 12.08 -31.49
CA ARG A 101 29.62 11.32 -31.00
C ARG A 101 30.27 10.51 -32.12
N ASN A 102 31.56 10.73 -32.36
CA ASN A 102 32.33 9.97 -33.35
C ASN A 102 31.66 9.85 -34.73
N GLY A 103 31.19 10.98 -35.28
CA GLY A 103 30.53 11.05 -36.60
C GLY A 103 29.15 10.41 -36.65
N ARG A 104 28.52 10.13 -35.50
CA ARG A 104 27.14 9.62 -35.37
C ARG A 104 26.32 10.55 -34.52
N LEU A 105 25.02 10.56 -34.79
CA LEU A 105 24.03 11.26 -33.98
C LEU A 105 23.22 10.23 -33.14
N TYR A 106 23.01 10.53 -31.88
CA TYR A 106 22.25 9.69 -30.95
C TYR A 106 21.12 10.51 -30.33
N ASN A 107 19.96 9.91 -30.21
CA ASN A 107 18.84 10.41 -29.41
C ASN A 107 19.10 10.01 -27.95
N CYS A 108 19.25 10.99 -27.05
CA CYS A 108 19.77 10.74 -25.72
C CYS A 108 18.90 11.35 -24.61
N ALA A 109 18.85 10.64 -23.47
CA ALA A 109 18.49 11.19 -22.18
C ALA A 109 19.77 11.65 -21.44
N ILE A 110 19.73 12.86 -20.88
CA ILE A 110 20.88 13.48 -20.20
C ILE A 110 20.48 13.81 -18.77
N ALA A 111 21.21 13.26 -17.79
CA ALA A 111 21.05 13.60 -16.38
C ALA A 111 21.95 14.78 -16.01
N ILE A 112 21.38 15.84 -15.47
CA ILE A 112 22.08 17.07 -15.08
C ILE A 112 21.78 17.40 -13.62
N SER A 113 22.79 17.69 -12.84
CA SER A 113 22.65 18.15 -11.45
C SER A 113 23.76 19.13 -11.08
N ARG A 114 23.39 20.23 -10.44
CA ARG A 114 24.30 21.20 -9.83
C ARG A 114 25.47 21.64 -10.73
N GLY A 115 25.19 21.94 -12.01
CA GLY A 115 26.17 22.37 -13.00
C GLY A 115 27.02 21.25 -13.60
N ARG A 116 26.65 19.98 -13.36
CA ARG A 116 27.38 18.81 -13.87
C ARG A 116 26.47 17.94 -14.71
N ILE A 117 26.95 17.52 -15.87
CA ILE A 117 26.34 16.44 -16.65
C ILE A 117 26.78 15.13 -15.99
N LEU A 118 25.84 14.43 -15.35
CA LEU A 118 26.09 13.18 -14.64
C LEU A 118 26.34 12.03 -15.62
N GLY A 119 25.59 12.01 -16.72
CA GLY A 119 25.74 11.00 -17.76
C GLY A 119 24.73 11.17 -18.89
N VAL A 120 24.97 10.46 -19.98
CA VAL A 120 24.21 10.51 -21.22
C VAL A 120 23.82 9.08 -21.62
N THR A 121 22.52 8.80 -21.64
CA THR A 121 21.97 7.50 -22.00
C THR A 121 21.36 7.55 -23.40
N PRO A 122 21.97 6.90 -24.41
CA PRO A 122 21.42 6.85 -25.76
C PRO A 122 20.25 5.87 -25.86
N LYS A 123 19.25 6.22 -26.69
CA LYS A 123 18.12 5.37 -27.04
C LYS A 123 18.60 4.05 -27.62
N SER A 124 18.16 2.92 -27.04
CA SER A 124 18.58 1.59 -27.45
C SER A 124 17.86 1.13 -28.72
N PHE A 125 16.55 1.33 -28.79
CA PHE A 125 15.69 0.88 -29.87
C PHE A 125 15.12 2.09 -30.62
N LEU A 126 15.37 2.13 -31.94
CA LEU A 126 14.89 3.20 -32.80
C LEU A 126 13.67 2.73 -33.57
N PRO A 127 12.49 3.34 -33.38
CA PRO A 127 11.31 2.99 -34.18
C PRO A 127 11.53 3.33 -35.65
N ASN A 128 11.22 2.36 -36.52
CA ASN A 128 11.37 2.51 -37.97
C ASN A 128 10.25 1.75 -38.67
N TYR A 129 9.01 2.09 -38.31
CA TYR A 129 7.78 1.52 -38.83
C TYR A 129 6.63 2.55 -38.73
N ARG A 130 5.61 2.39 -39.57
CA ARG A 130 4.46 3.32 -39.64
C ARG A 130 4.94 4.76 -39.84
N GLU A 131 4.54 5.66 -38.97
CA GLU A 131 4.92 7.07 -38.91
C GLU A 131 6.35 7.33 -38.43
N TYR A 132 7.06 6.33 -37.94
CA TYR A 132 8.41 6.49 -37.38
C TYR A 132 9.50 6.02 -38.33
N TYR A 133 10.57 6.84 -38.47
CA TYR A 133 11.75 6.54 -39.29
C TYR A 133 13.04 7.09 -38.69
N GLU A 134 13.21 6.91 -37.36
CA GLU A 134 14.34 7.46 -36.61
C GLU A 134 15.70 6.94 -37.07
N LYS A 135 15.78 5.75 -37.68
CA LYS A 135 17.02 5.23 -38.25
C LYS A 135 17.58 6.08 -39.39
N ARG A 136 16.77 7.02 -39.93
CA ARG A 136 17.24 8.02 -40.90
C ARG A 136 18.22 8.98 -40.27
N TRP A 137 18.06 9.31 -38.99
CA TRP A 137 18.86 10.36 -38.33
C TRP A 137 19.79 9.81 -37.26
N PHE A 138 19.33 8.81 -36.48
CA PHE A 138 20.00 8.37 -35.27
C PHE A 138 20.61 6.98 -35.39
N ALA A 139 21.72 6.80 -34.67
CA ALA A 139 22.34 5.51 -34.45
C ALA A 139 21.77 4.87 -33.16
N PRO A 140 21.55 3.54 -33.13
CA PRO A 140 21.09 2.85 -31.94
C PRO A 140 22.10 2.83 -30.82
N GLY A 141 21.64 2.99 -29.59
CA GLY A 141 22.46 2.92 -28.38
C GLY A 141 22.67 1.50 -27.84
N ALA A 142 21.91 0.52 -28.33
CA ALA A 142 21.97 -0.85 -27.82
C ALA A 142 23.42 -1.41 -27.83
N GLY A 143 23.85 -1.94 -26.68
CA GLY A 143 25.20 -2.50 -26.50
C GLY A 143 26.32 -1.48 -26.29
N LEU A 144 26.03 -0.18 -26.30
CA LEU A 144 27.01 0.84 -25.95
C LEU A 144 27.18 0.93 -24.44
N ALA A 145 28.35 0.53 -23.94
CA ALA A 145 28.66 0.53 -22.52
C ALA A 145 30.14 0.99 -22.30
N GLY A 146 30.44 1.51 -21.13
CA GLY A 146 31.79 1.88 -20.74
C GLY A 146 32.36 3.10 -21.47
N LEU A 147 31.55 3.89 -22.17
CA LEU A 147 32.00 4.99 -23.02
C LEU A 147 31.86 6.34 -22.33
N GLU A 148 32.47 7.36 -22.95
CA GLU A 148 32.35 8.77 -22.57
C GLU A 148 31.99 9.63 -23.79
N VAL A 149 31.46 10.81 -23.54
CA VAL A 149 31.18 11.84 -24.55
C VAL A 149 31.62 13.21 -24.04
N ARG A 150 32.14 14.04 -24.94
CA ARG A 150 32.36 15.47 -24.67
C ARG A 150 31.08 16.22 -25.06
N LEU A 151 30.48 16.94 -24.12
CA LEU A 151 29.23 17.65 -24.32
C LEU A 151 29.21 18.93 -23.47
N ALA A 152 28.91 20.06 -24.08
CA ALA A 152 28.83 21.38 -23.41
C ALA A 152 30.10 21.67 -22.57
N GLY A 153 31.28 21.39 -23.12
CA GLY A 153 32.54 21.62 -22.44
C GLY A 153 32.93 20.62 -21.34
N GLN A 154 32.09 19.64 -21.02
CA GLN A 154 32.33 18.59 -20.03
C GLN A 154 32.57 17.23 -20.69
N THR A 155 33.31 16.34 -20.02
CA THR A 155 33.37 14.91 -20.35
C THR A 155 32.45 14.16 -19.41
N ALA A 156 31.50 13.42 -19.95
CA ALA A 156 30.50 12.70 -19.19
C ALA A 156 30.42 11.22 -19.60
N PRO A 157 30.06 10.31 -18.69
CA PRO A 157 29.75 8.92 -19.01
C PRO A 157 28.66 8.82 -20.10
N PHE A 158 28.87 7.94 -21.07
CA PHE A 158 27.93 7.69 -22.16
C PHE A 158 27.70 6.19 -22.32
N GLY A 159 26.43 5.78 -22.39
CA GLY A 159 26.07 4.38 -22.59
C GLY A 159 24.71 4.02 -22.00
N THR A 160 24.26 2.80 -22.30
CA THR A 160 23.02 2.23 -21.77
C THR A 160 23.19 1.53 -20.42
N ASP A 161 24.41 1.53 -19.91
CA ASP A 161 24.88 0.88 -18.69
C ASP A 161 24.96 1.84 -17.48
N LEU A 162 24.11 2.84 -17.41
CA LEU A 162 24.19 3.88 -16.39
C LEU A 162 23.03 3.76 -15.36
N ILE A 163 23.37 3.78 -14.07
CA ILE A 163 22.45 4.13 -12.97
C ILE A 163 23.02 5.30 -12.20
N PHE A 164 22.17 6.20 -11.76
CA PHE A 164 22.54 7.42 -11.05
C PHE A 164 22.12 7.29 -9.61
N ALA A 165 23.02 7.56 -8.67
CA ALA A 165 22.77 7.35 -7.25
C ALA A 165 23.22 8.55 -6.41
N ALA A 166 22.31 9.07 -5.59
CA ALA A 166 22.67 10.08 -4.61
C ALA A 166 23.53 9.47 -3.49
N ASP A 167 24.62 10.16 -3.15
CA ASP A 167 25.54 9.72 -2.09
C ASP A 167 25.01 10.07 -0.69
N ASP A 168 24.13 11.06 -0.59
CA ASP A 168 23.63 11.69 0.63
C ASP A 168 22.10 11.60 0.83
N LEU A 169 21.38 10.95 -0.09
CA LEU A 169 19.98 10.59 0.06
C LEU A 169 19.81 9.09 -0.23
N ARG A 170 19.64 8.33 0.84
CA ARG A 170 19.56 6.87 0.77
C ARG A 170 18.46 6.40 -0.18
N ASP A 171 18.79 5.38 -0.97
CA ASP A 171 17.86 4.71 -1.89
C ASP A 171 17.39 5.60 -3.07
N PHE A 172 17.89 6.83 -3.20
CA PHE A 172 17.65 7.65 -4.40
C PHE A 172 18.56 7.18 -5.53
N VAL A 173 18.10 6.15 -6.24
CA VAL A 173 18.81 5.55 -7.38
C VAL A 173 17.86 5.48 -8.57
N PHE A 174 18.25 6.07 -9.71
CA PHE A 174 17.41 6.10 -10.90
C PHE A 174 18.15 5.63 -12.17
N HIS A 175 17.37 5.21 -13.17
CA HIS A 175 17.79 4.84 -14.52
C HIS A 175 16.97 5.59 -15.56
N LEU A 176 17.57 5.91 -16.70
CA LEU A 176 16.95 6.61 -17.81
C LEU A 176 16.85 5.71 -19.04
N GLU A 177 15.70 5.76 -19.73
CA GLU A 177 15.50 5.16 -21.05
C GLU A 177 14.69 6.13 -21.94
N VAL A 178 14.65 5.86 -23.24
CA VAL A 178 14.06 6.81 -24.19
C VAL A 178 12.98 6.13 -25.03
N CYS A 179 11.77 6.59 -24.89
CA CYS A 179 10.57 6.35 -25.72
C CYS A 179 10.38 4.90 -26.17
N GLU A 180 10.84 4.50 -27.37
CA GLU A 180 10.66 3.17 -27.95
C GLU A 180 11.26 2.06 -27.07
N ASP A 181 12.27 2.37 -26.25
CA ASP A 181 12.84 1.44 -25.28
C ASP A 181 11.77 0.81 -24.39
N PHE A 182 10.75 1.57 -24.05
CA PHE A 182 9.60 1.16 -23.25
C PHE A 182 8.68 0.13 -23.95
N TRP A 183 8.57 0.20 -25.30
CA TRP A 183 7.74 -0.71 -26.09
C TRP A 183 8.44 -2.03 -26.41
N ALA A 184 9.75 -2.09 -26.19
CA ALA A 184 10.53 -3.30 -26.43
C ALA A 184 10.06 -4.45 -25.53
N ALA A 185 10.16 -5.69 -26.02
CA ALA A 185 9.80 -6.88 -25.26
C ALA A 185 10.64 -7.03 -23.97
N SER A 186 11.87 -6.51 -23.97
CA SER A 186 12.74 -6.40 -22.79
C SER A 186 13.28 -4.98 -22.72
N PRO A 187 12.57 -4.07 -22.04
CA PRO A 187 13.02 -2.68 -21.88
C PRO A 187 14.35 -2.55 -21.17
N PRO A 188 15.22 -1.58 -21.55
CA PRO A 188 16.45 -1.28 -20.82
C PRO A 188 16.25 -1.03 -19.34
N SER A 189 15.12 -0.42 -18.96
CA SER A 189 14.73 -0.19 -17.57
C SER A 189 14.63 -1.47 -16.73
N THR A 190 14.36 -2.63 -17.35
CA THR A 190 14.44 -3.93 -16.66
C THR A 190 15.84 -4.21 -16.16
N GLN A 191 16.85 -4.02 -17.01
CA GLN A 191 18.25 -4.20 -16.63
C GLN A 191 18.70 -3.14 -15.60
N GLY A 192 18.24 -1.88 -15.76
CA GLY A 192 18.48 -0.80 -14.80
C GLY A 192 17.91 -1.12 -13.41
N ALA A 193 16.69 -1.68 -13.34
CA ALA A 193 16.07 -2.11 -12.10
C ALA A 193 16.84 -3.24 -11.43
N LEU A 194 17.24 -4.27 -12.20
CA LEU A 194 18.06 -5.39 -11.71
C LEU A 194 19.47 -4.94 -11.30
N ALA A 195 19.98 -3.84 -11.88
CA ALA A 195 21.24 -3.20 -11.47
C ALA A 195 21.10 -2.36 -10.18
N GLY A 196 19.88 -2.17 -9.66
CA GLY A 196 19.62 -1.49 -8.39
C GLY A 196 18.88 -0.15 -8.48
N ALA A 197 18.47 0.31 -9.67
CA ALA A 197 17.64 1.51 -9.77
C ALA A 197 16.25 1.26 -9.19
N LEU A 198 15.79 2.16 -8.33
CA LEU A 198 14.45 2.13 -7.71
C LEU A 198 13.46 3.06 -8.44
N ILE A 199 13.97 3.99 -9.23
CA ILE A 199 13.19 4.91 -10.06
C ILE A 199 13.62 4.69 -11.50
N LEU A 200 12.67 4.41 -12.37
CA LEU A 200 12.87 4.20 -13.81
C LEU A 200 12.18 5.37 -14.53
N ALA A 201 12.87 6.06 -15.40
CA ALA A 201 12.35 7.23 -16.07
C ALA A 201 12.45 7.09 -17.59
N ASN A 202 11.32 7.27 -18.26
CA ASN A 202 11.20 7.26 -19.71
C ASN A 202 10.89 8.65 -20.23
N LEU A 203 11.80 9.16 -21.05
CA LEU A 203 11.65 10.38 -21.79
C LEU A 203 11.03 10.05 -23.16
N SER A 204 9.82 10.49 -23.41
CA SER A 204 9.05 10.07 -24.59
C SER A 204 8.66 11.25 -25.49
N ALA A 205 8.61 10.97 -26.79
CA ALA A 205 7.93 11.79 -27.77
C ALA A 205 7.02 10.91 -28.63
N SER A 206 6.19 10.14 -27.96
CA SER A 206 5.21 9.28 -28.58
C SER A 206 4.00 10.12 -28.99
N ASN A 207 3.69 10.19 -30.31
CA ASN A 207 2.50 10.85 -30.80
C ASN A 207 1.23 10.24 -30.22
N VAL A 208 0.13 10.99 -30.19
CA VAL A 208 -1.16 10.49 -29.71
C VAL A 208 -2.01 10.01 -30.87
N VAL A 209 -2.62 8.84 -30.67
CA VAL A 209 -3.76 8.34 -31.44
C VAL A 209 -4.81 7.83 -30.46
N VAL A 210 -6.06 7.67 -30.92
CA VAL A 210 -7.16 7.18 -30.06
C VAL A 210 -6.79 5.82 -29.44
N GLY A 211 -6.91 5.72 -28.12
CA GLY A 211 -6.60 4.50 -27.36
C GLY A 211 -5.15 4.40 -26.83
N LYS A 212 -4.16 5.00 -27.49
CA LYS A 212 -2.73 4.84 -27.14
C LYS A 212 -2.37 5.29 -25.72
N ALA A 213 -3.13 6.23 -25.13
CA ALA A 213 -2.91 6.65 -23.76
C ALA A 213 -3.19 5.52 -22.74
N VAL A 214 -4.13 4.63 -23.05
CA VAL A 214 -4.42 3.45 -22.23
C VAL A 214 -3.27 2.45 -22.33
N ASP A 215 -2.75 2.20 -23.53
CA ASP A 215 -1.62 1.28 -23.75
C ASP A 215 -0.38 1.76 -22.98
N ARG A 216 -0.06 3.07 -23.01
CA ARG A 216 1.02 3.67 -22.24
C ARG A 216 0.82 3.47 -20.73
N ALA A 217 -0.40 3.66 -20.22
CA ALA A 217 -0.74 3.47 -18.82
C ALA A 217 -0.55 2.03 -18.39
N VAL A 218 -1.03 1.06 -19.18
CA VAL A 218 -0.89 -0.39 -18.92
C VAL A 218 0.56 -0.80 -18.88
N LEU A 219 1.37 -0.37 -19.85
CA LEU A 219 2.80 -0.67 -19.91
C LEU A 219 3.56 -0.05 -18.72
N SER A 220 3.28 1.21 -18.39
CA SER A 220 3.92 1.91 -17.26
C SER A 220 3.60 1.22 -15.93
N ALA A 221 2.34 0.87 -15.68
CA ALA A 221 1.91 0.14 -14.50
C ALA A 221 2.58 -1.25 -14.44
N SER A 222 2.59 -1.98 -15.57
CA SER A 222 3.21 -3.31 -15.66
C SER A 222 4.70 -3.27 -15.41
N GLN A 223 5.43 -2.30 -15.99
CA GLN A 223 6.88 -2.17 -15.80
C GLN A 223 7.21 -1.78 -14.37
N SER A 224 6.47 -0.84 -13.78
CA SER A 224 6.60 -0.47 -12.37
C SER A 224 6.40 -1.67 -11.43
N MET A 225 5.36 -2.47 -11.67
CA MET A 225 5.03 -3.64 -10.86
C MET A 225 6.08 -4.74 -10.97
N ARG A 226 6.46 -5.15 -12.20
CA ARG A 226 7.42 -6.23 -12.44
C ARG A 226 8.83 -5.89 -11.96
N CYS A 227 9.25 -4.64 -12.15
CA CYS A 227 10.56 -4.16 -11.72
C CYS A 227 10.62 -3.77 -10.24
N GLN A 228 9.47 -3.82 -9.53
CA GLN A 228 9.35 -3.36 -8.14
C GLN A 228 10.03 -2.00 -7.96
N ALA A 229 9.60 -1.05 -8.78
CA ALA A 229 10.18 0.28 -8.91
C ALA A 229 9.10 1.34 -9.10
N ALA A 230 9.46 2.61 -8.96
CA ALA A 230 8.68 3.68 -9.54
C ALA A 230 8.96 3.77 -11.04
N TYR A 231 7.94 4.12 -11.83
CA TYR A 231 8.08 4.38 -13.26
C TYR A 231 7.52 5.75 -13.61
N LEU A 232 8.39 6.60 -14.13
CA LEU A 232 8.08 7.98 -14.53
C LEU A 232 8.02 8.03 -16.05
N TYR A 233 6.90 8.41 -16.60
CA TYR A 233 6.68 8.58 -18.03
C TYR A 233 6.40 10.05 -18.34
N SER A 234 7.21 10.68 -19.19
CA SER A 234 7.03 12.07 -19.60
C SER A 234 7.02 12.16 -21.13
N ALA A 235 5.92 12.63 -21.71
CA ALA A 235 5.76 12.71 -23.16
C ALA A 235 5.71 14.14 -23.68
N ALA A 236 6.15 14.32 -24.92
CA ALA A 236 6.02 15.57 -25.69
C ALA A 236 4.56 16.02 -25.79
N GLY A 237 4.36 17.31 -25.80
CA GLY A 237 3.04 17.93 -25.74
C GLY A 237 2.89 19.18 -26.64
N PRO A 238 2.31 20.27 -26.14
CA PRO A 238 1.98 21.43 -26.92
C PRO A 238 3.23 22.08 -27.52
N GLY A 239 3.10 22.55 -28.75
CA GLY A 239 4.18 23.25 -29.48
C GLY A 239 5.05 22.37 -30.35
N GLU A 240 4.98 21.03 -30.23
CA GLU A 240 5.56 20.12 -31.20
C GLU A 240 4.91 20.28 -32.58
N SER A 241 5.66 20.01 -33.66
CA SER A 241 5.12 20.09 -35.00
C SER A 241 3.94 19.15 -35.19
N THR A 242 2.87 19.66 -35.82
CA THR A 242 1.64 18.92 -36.11
C THR A 242 1.46 18.69 -37.60
N THR A 243 2.56 18.62 -38.38
CA THR A 243 2.47 18.38 -39.83
C THR A 243 1.56 17.21 -40.15
N ASP A 244 1.79 16.04 -39.49
CA ASP A 244 0.94 14.85 -39.67
C ASP A 244 0.57 14.18 -38.31
N LEU A 245 1.12 14.63 -37.20
CA LEU A 245 0.98 14.02 -35.87
C LEU A 245 0.44 15.01 -34.85
N ALA A 246 -0.07 14.49 -33.73
CA ALA A 246 -0.52 15.30 -32.62
C ALA A 246 0.13 14.78 -31.29
N TRP A 247 0.18 15.66 -30.30
CA TRP A 247 0.93 15.44 -29.05
C TRP A 247 0.06 15.80 -27.85
N ASP A 248 0.00 14.92 -26.88
CA ASP A 248 -0.93 15.05 -25.75
C ASP A 248 -0.27 15.41 -24.41
N GLY A 249 1.05 15.36 -24.32
CA GLY A 249 1.76 15.68 -23.09
C GLY A 249 1.45 14.75 -21.93
N GLN A 250 1.14 13.48 -22.19
CA GLN A 250 0.89 12.52 -21.11
C GLN A 250 2.09 12.41 -20.17
N GLY A 251 1.83 12.59 -18.86
CA GLY A 251 2.79 12.41 -17.79
C GLY A 251 2.21 11.55 -16.70
N ASP A 252 2.88 10.45 -16.36
CA ASP A 252 2.41 9.51 -15.35
C ASP A 252 3.53 9.15 -14.38
N ILE A 253 3.22 9.02 -13.09
CA ILE A 253 4.12 8.53 -12.04
C ILE A 253 3.46 7.32 -11.39
N TYR A 254 4.08 6.16 -11.56
CA TYR A 254 3.64 4.88 -10.97
C TYR A 254 4.61 4.39 -9.90
N GLU A 255 4.08 3.66 -8.91
CA GLU A 255 4.85 2.93 -7.91
C GLU A 255 4.22 1.55 -7.68
N LEU A 256 4.97 0.48 -7.89
CA LEU A 256 4.47 -0.91 -7.76
C LEU A 256 3.17 -1.15 -8.53
N GLY A 257 3.01 -0.53 -9.68
CA GLY A 257 1.83 -0.60 -10.54
C GLY A 257 0.69 0.34 -10.16
N ALA A 258 0.74 1.00 -8.99
CA ALA A 258 -0.25 1.98 -8.59
C ALA A 258 0.09 3.37 -9.17
N LEU A 259 -0.91 4.05 -9.70
CA LEU A 259 -0.78 5.43 -10.17
C LEU A 259 -0.71 6.38 -8.96
N LEU A 260 0.40 7.11 -8.83
CA LEU A 260 0.54 8.14 -7.80
C LEU A 260 0.03 9.50 -8.29
N ALA A 261 0.39 9.87 -9.53
CA ALA A 261 -0.05 11.13 -10.13
C ALA A 261 -0.08 11.02 -11.66
N ARG A 262 -0.97 11.79 -12.29
CA ARG A 262 -1.14 11.90 -13.73
C ARG A 262 -1.27 13.37 -14.14
N ALA A 263 -0.51 13.79 -15.15
CA ALA A 263 -0.65 15.09 -15.78
C ALA A 263 -1.95 15.18 -16.59
N GLU A 264 -2.52 16.37 -16.63
CA GLU A 264 -3.57 16.68 -17.59
C GLU A 264 -3.04 16.54 -19.02
N ARG A 265 -3.79 15.85 -19.86
CA ARG A 265 -3.46 15.70 -21.28
C ARG A 265 -3.94 16.89 -22.09
N PHE A 266 -3.23 17.22 -23.16
CA PHE A 266 -3.47 18.38 -24.00
C PHE A 266 -3.43 19.71 -23.23
N PRO A 267 -2.39 19.95 -22.41
CA PRO A 267 -2.28 21.20 -21.69
C PRO A 267 -2.11 22.37 -22.66
N THR A 268 -2.60 23.54 -22.29
CA THR A 268 -2.47 24.76 -23.14
C THR A 268 -1.08 25.40 -23.09
N GLY A 269 -0.28 25.05 -22.08
CA GLY A 269 1.07 25.57 -21.84
C GLY A 269 2.00 24.49 -21.28
N GLY A 270 3.09 24.89 -20.65
CA GLY A 270 3.94 23.95 -19.92
C GLY A 270 3.22 23.36 -18.70
N ALA A 271 3.42 22.08 -18.45
CA ALA A 271 2.82 21.35 -17.34
C ALA A 271 3.89 20.65 -16.49
N LEU A 272 3.69 20.61 -15.16
CA LEU A 272 4.52 19.88 -14.21
C LEU A 272 3.60 19.13 -13.23
N THR A 273 3.82 17.85 -13.08
CA THR A 273 3.10 16.99 -12.12
C THR A 273 4.09 16.31 -11.21
N LEU A 274 3.85 16.37 -9.89
CA LEU A 274 4.74 15.87 -8.85
C LEU A 274 4.07 14.78 -8.01
N ALA A 275 4.88 13.83 -7.53
CA ALA A 275 4.46 12.88 -6.50
C ALA A 275 5.67 12.44 -5.66
N ASP A 276 5.41 12.05 -4.42
CA ASP A 276 6.43 11.49 -3.52
C ASP A 276 6.49 9.98 -3.68
N VAL A 277 7.59 9.47 -4.22
CA VAL A 277 7.89 8.04 -4.40
C VAL A 277 8.51 7.49 -3.12
N ASP A 278 8.00 6.38 -2.60
CA ASP A 278 8.51 5.71 -1.40
C ASP A 278 9.64 4.73 -1.75
N VAL A 279 10.86 5.22 -1.88
CA VAL A 279 12.03 4.40 -2.26
C VAL A 279 12.43 3.40 -1.15
N GLU A 280 12.14 3.69 0.11
CA GLU A 280 12.34 2.73 1.20
C GLU A 280 11.40 1.53 1.07
N ARG A 281 10.12 1.76 0.77
CA ARG A 281 9.14 0.71 0.50
C ARG A 281 9.57 -0.15 -0.70
N LEU A 282 10.01 0.47 -1.79
CA LEU A 282 10.51 -0.25 -2.98
C LEU A 282 11.68 -1.18 -2.64
N ARG A 283 12.65 -0.70 -1.87
CA ARG A 283 13.77 -1.52 -1.40
C ARG A 283 13.31 -2.67 -0.50
N LEU A 284 12.39 -2.41 0.42
CA LEU A 284 11.85 -3.44 1.32
C LEU A 284 11.04 -4.50 0.56
N GLU A 285 10.32 -4.12 -0.49
CA GLU A 285 9.57 -5.06 -1.33
C GLU A 285 10.52 -5.99 -2.09
N ARG A 286 11.62 -5.47 -2.69
CA ARG A 286 12.66 -6.30 -3.32
C ARG A 286 13.35 -7.25 -2.34
N LEU A 287 13.61 -6.80 -1.11
CA LEU A 287 14.20 -7.65 -0.06
C LEU A 287 13.30 -8.86 0.28
N ARG A 288 11.97 -8.71 0.14
CA ARG A 288 10.98 -9.74 0.46
C ARG A 288 10.60 -10.63 -0.72
N THR A 289 11.05 -10.29 -1.92
CA THR A 289 10.70 -10.99 -3.16
C THR A 289 11.93 -11.71 -3.72
N PRO A 290 12.25 -12.94 -3.29
CA PRO A 290 13.44 -13.66 -3.73
C PRO A 290 13.55 -13.80 -5.24
N THR A 291 12.44 -13.96 -5.97
CA THR A 291 12.40 -14.06 -7.43
C THR A 291 12.96 -12.82 -8.14
N PHE A 292 13.01 -11.66 -7.48
CA PHE A 292 13.69 -10.47 -8.03
C PHE A 292 15.22 -10.70 -8.09
N ASN A 293 15.79 -11.30 -7.05
CA ASN A 293 17.21 -11.66 -7.01
C ASN A 293 17.53 -12.80 -7.99
N ASP A 294 16.64 -13.79 -8.12
CA ASP A 294 16.79 -14.87 -9.09
C ASP A 294 16.78 -14.31 -10.53
N ALA A 295 15.93 -13.33 -10.80
CA ALA A 295 15.89 -12.64 -12.10
C ALA A 295 17.19 -11.86 -12.38
N ALA A 296 17.79 -11.22 -11.37
CA ALA A 296 19.10 -10.56 -11.52
C ALA A 296 20.20 -11.57 -11.86
N ALA A 297 20.23 -12.72 -11.18
CA ALA A 297 21.16 -13.80 -11.48
C ALA A 297 20.96 -14.36 -12.91
N ALA A 298 19.71 -14.63 -13.30
CA ALA A 298 19.38 -15.10 -14.65
C ALA A 298 19.74 -14.10 -15.75
N ALA A 299 19.66 -12.79 -15.45
CA ALA A 299 20.11 -11.71 -16.35
C ALA A 299 21.62 -11.50 -16.37
N GLY A 300 22.41 -12.34 -15.68
CA GLY A 300 23.87 -12.27 -15.61
C GLY A 300 24.39 -11.11 -14.77
N HIS A 301 23.72 -10.85 -13.64
CA HIS A 301 24.11 -9.89 -12.62
C HIS A 301 24.34 -8.46 -13.18
N PRO A 302 23.28 -7.76 -13.63
CA PRO A 302 23.41 -6.40 -14.18
C PRO A 302 24.11 -5.43 -13.23
N GLU A 303 23.96 -5.61 -11.91
CA GLU A 303 24.63 -4.81 -10.88
C GLU A 303 26.16 -4.81 -10.97
N HIS A 304 26.76 -5.82 -11.60
CA HIS A 304 28.21 -5.90 -11.84
C HIS A 304 28.65 -5.25 -13.16
N ARG A 305 27.69 -4.96 -14.05
CA ARG A 305 27.97 -4.43 -15.40
C ARG A 305 27.60 -2.96 -15.54
N PHE A 306 26.63 -2.49 -14.76
CA PHE A 306 26.21 -1.10 -14.78
C PHE A 306 27.20 -0.21 -14.03
N ARG A 307 27.50 0.94 -14.62
CA ARG A 307 28.27 2.02 -13.95
C ARG A 307 27.32 2.78 -13.03
N ARG A 308 27.66 2.77 -11.75
CA ARG A 308 26.96 3.57 -10.74
C ARG A 308 27.58 4.96 -10.66
N ILE A 309 26.86 5.96 -11.15
CA ILE A 309 27.28 7.35 -11.18
C ILE A 309 26.83 8.04 -9.90
N GLY A 310 27.78 8.30 -9.00
CA GLY A 310 27.51 9.02 -7.75
C GLY A 310 27.33 10.52 -7.96
N PHE A 311 26.42 11.11 -7.19
CA PHE A 311 26.22 12.56 -7.13
C PHE A 311 25.77 13.03 -5.76
N THR A 312 26.13 14.25 -5.40
CA THR A 312 25.64 14.92 -4.19
C THR A 312 24.31 15.60 -4.49
N HIS A 313 23.25 15.19 -3.82
CA HIS A 313 21.91 15.79 -3.94
C HIS A 313 21.75 17.00 -3.01
N ALA A 314 22.32 16.95 -1.80
CA ALA A 314 22.20 17.91 -0.71
C ALA A 314 20.76 18.15 -0.25
N PRO A 315 20.07 17.07 0.24
CA PRO A 315 18.68 17.18 0.66
C PRO A 315 18.52 18.18 1.82
N SER A 316 17.48 19.00 1.77
CA SER A 316 17.22 20.01 2.80
C SER A 316 16.70 19.43 4.11
N PHE A 317 16.06 18.26 4.05
CA PHE A 317 15.32 17.64 5.16
C PHE A 317 14.30 18.58 5.83
N ALA A 318 13.81 19.57 5.09
CA ALA A 318 12.74 20.45 5.56
C ALA A 318 11.38 19.76 5.48
N ASP A 319 10.42 20.26 6.25
CA ASP A 319 9.01 19.90 6.08
C ASP A 319 8.47 20.60 4.83
N GLN A 320 8.26 19.81 3.77
CA GLN A 320 7.71 20.26 2.49
C GLN A 320 6.32 19.67 2.25
N GLY A 321 5.70 19.10 3.29
CA GLY A 321 4.49 18.32 3.16
C GLY A 321 4.71 16.98 2.44
N LEU A 322 3.62 16.29 2.16
CA LEU A 322 3.63 15.01 1.45
C LEU A 322 2.71 15.09 0.22
N MET A 323 3.28 14.95 -0.98
CA MET A 323 2.55 14.89 -2.25
C MET A 323 2.22 13.44 -2.61
N ARG A 324 1.55 12.78 -1.66
CA ARG A 324 1.12 11.40 -1.79
C ARG A 324 -0.15 11.20 -1.00
N ARG A 325 -1.11 10.52 -1.58
CA ARG A 325 -2.28 10.06 -0.86
C ARG A 325 -1.91 8.92 0.07
N ILE A 326 -2.38 8.99 1.32
CA ILE A 326 -2.29 7.93 2.30
C ILE A 326 -3.71 7.49 2.65
N ASP A 327 -3.99 6.20 2.45
CA ASP A 327 -5.29 5.62 2.79
C ASP A 327 -5.41 5.47 4.31
N ARG A 328 -6.44 6.10 4.89
CA ARG A 328 -6.75 6.01 6.33
C ARG A 328 -7.12 4.59 6.74
N PHE A 329 -7.89 3.93 5.90
CA PHE A 329 -8.37 2.57 6.10
C PHE A 329 -7.74 1.65 5.06
N PRO A 330 -6.49 1.19 5.27
CA PRO A 330 -5.75 0.47 4.22
C PRO A 330 -6.35 -0.90 3.87
N PHE A 331 -7.27 -1.43 4.70
CA PHE A 331 -8.04 -2.63 4.40
C PHE A 331 -9.40 -2.33 3.74
N VAL A 332 -9.79 -1.06 3.64
CA VAL A 332 -11.11 -0.64 3.13
C VAL A 332 -10.92 0.43 2.07
N PRO A 333 -11.00 0.09 0.78
CA PRO A 333 -10.94 1.08 -0.30
C PRO A 333 -12.00 2.18 -0.14
N ASP A 334 -11.65 3.40 -0.48
CA ASP A 334 -12.57 4.53 -0.53
C ASP A 334 -13.28 4.69 -1.89
N ASP A 335 -12.78 4.01 -2.94
CA ASP A 335 -13.48 3.87 -4.21
C ASP A 335 -14.61 2.83 -4.05
N PRO A 336 -15.88 3.21 -4.31
CA PRO A 336 -17.01 2.31 -4.10
C PRO A 336 -16.98 1.04 -4.95
N ALA A 337 -16.53 1.13 -6.21
CA ALA A 337 -16.48 -0.02 -7.11
C ALA A 337 -15.40 -1.00 -6.69
N ARG A 338 -14.24 -0.48 -6.26
CA ARG A 338 -13.16 -1.30 -5.72
C ARG A 338 -13.56 -1.94 -4.39
N LEU A 339 -14.22 -1.20 -3.49
CA LEU A 339 -14.72 -1.77 -2.23
C LEU A 339 -15.73 -2.89 -2.47
N ASP A 340 -16.63 -2.73 -3.45
CA ASP A 340 -17.60 -3.77 -3.83
C ASP A 340 -16.89 -5.04 -4.31
N GLN A 341 -15.87 -4.90 -5.16
CA GLN A 341 -15.06 -6.01 -5.64
C GLN A 341 -14.25 -6.67 -4.52
N ASP A 342 -13.60 -5.88 -3.66
CA ASP A 342 -12.82 -6.40 -2.54
C ASP A 342 -13.72 -7.14 -1.53
N CYS A 343 -14.93 -6.64 -1.26
CA CYS A 343 -15.92 -7.32 -0.43
C CYS A 343 -16.40 -8.63 -1.06
N TYR A 344 -16.68 -8.63 -2.37
CA TYR A 344 -17.03 -9.84 -3.12
C TYR A 344 -15.94 -10.91 -3.00
N GLU A 345 -14.70 -10.55 -3.23
CA GLU A 345 -13.57 -11.47 -3.14
C GLU A 345 -13.37 -12.00 -1.72
N ALA A 346 -13.32 -11.10 -0.72
CA ALA A 346 -13.13 -11.46 0.67
C ALA A 346 -14.19 -12.45 1.15
N PHE A 347 -15.47 -12.15 0.90
CA PHE A 347 -16.58 -12.99 1.30
C PHE A 347 -16.53 -14.38 0.66
N ASN A 348 -16.28 -14.45 -0.66
CA ASN A 348 -16.20 -15.72 -1.37
C ASN A 348 -14.98 -16.55 -0.97
N ILE A 349 -13.82 -15.92 -0.70
CA ILE A 349 -12.64 -16.62 -0.16
C ILE A 349 -12.99 -17.31 1.17
N GLN A 350 -13.71 -16.63 2.04
CA GLN A 350 -14.13 -17.19 3.33
C GLN A 350 -15.13 -18.35 3.16
N VAL A 351 -16.13 -18.17 2.30
CA VAL A 351 -17.14 -19.21 1.99
C VAL A 351 -16.48 -20.45 1.41
N GLU A 352 -15.66 -20.32 0.35
CA GLU A 352 -14.95 -21.44 -0.28
C GLU A 352 -14.01 -22.15 0.70
N GLY A 353 -13.29 -21.40 1.52
CA GLY A 353 -12.44 -21.97 2.57
C GLY A 353 -13.23 -22.86 3.53
N LEU A 354 -14.40 -22.40 3.97
CA LEU A 354 -15.28 -23.16 4.87
C LEU A 354 -15.91 -24.37 4.16
N VAL A 355 -16.42 -24.21 2.93
CA VAL A 355 -16.99 -25.28 2.12
C VAL A 355 -15.97 -26.43 1.95
N GLN A 356 -14.76 -26.11 1.56
CA GLN A 356 -13.71 -27.11 1.41
C GLN A 356 -13.35 -27.79 2.73
N ARG A 357 -13.38 -27.07 3.83
CA ARG A 357 -13.14 -27.64 5.17
C ARG A 357 -14.23 -28.63 5.56
N LEU A 358 -15.49 -28.27 5.37
CA LEU A 358 -16.64 -29.14 5.65
C LEU A 358 -16.59 -30.43 4.80
N ARG A 359 -16.32 -30.28 3.50
CA ARG A 359 -16.17 -31.44 2.59
C ARG A 359 -15.03 -32.37 3.01
N SER A 360 -13.85 -31.80 3.32
CA SER A 360 -12.66 -32.59 3.67
C SER A 360 -12.79 -33.31 5.02
N SER A 361 -13.50 -32.70 5.96
CA SER A 361 -13.80 -33.32 7.26
C SER A 361 -15.02 -34.25 7.24
N ARG A 362 -15.76 -34.27 6.12
CA ARG A 362 -17.03 -34.99 5.98
C ARG A 362 -18.06 -34.57 7.05
N THR A 363 -18.07 -33.28 7.36
CA THR A 363 -18.94 -32.70 8.38
C THR A 363 -20.01 -31.87 7.71
N GLU A 364 -21.28 -32.11 8.05
CA GLU A 364 -22.44 -31.41 7.46
C GLU A 364 -23.09 -30.42 8.44
N LYS A 365 -22.54 -30.28 9.64
CA LYS A 365 -23.04 -29.39 10.68
C LYS A 365 -21.97 -28.45 11.19
N ILE A 366 -22.38 -27.24 11.52
CA ILE A 366 -21.52 -26.18 12.04
C ILE A 366 -22.03 -25.80 13.42
N VAL A 367 -21.16 -25.73 14.43
CA VAL A 367 -21.43 -25.12 15.73
C VAL A 367 -20.77 -23.74 15.75
N ILE A 368 -21.51 -22.71 16.13
CA ILE A 368 -21.01 -21.34 16.26
C ILE A 368 -21.59 -20.65 17.50
N GLY A 369 -20.73 -19.92 18.22
CA GLY A 369 -21.16 -18.99 19.26
C GLY A 369 -21.58 -17.65 18.65
N VAL A 370 -22.77 -17.17 18.95
CA VAL A 370 -23.34 -15.91 18.44
C VAL A 370 -23.57 -14.96 19.60
N SER A 371 -22.73 -13.94 19.71
CA SER A 371 -22.87 -12.88 20.73
C SER A 371 -23.81 -11.75 20.30
N GLY A 372 -24.11 -11.63 19.01
CA GLY A 372 -24.81 -10.48 18.43
C GLY A 372 -23.89 -9.32 18.03
N GLY A 373 -22.57 -9.46 18.21
CA GLY A 373 -21.55 -8.53 17.73
C GLY A 373 -21.13 -8.77 16.27
N LEU A 374 -20.34 -7.85 15.70
CA LEU A 374 -19.96 -7.86 14.28
C LEU A 374 -19.27 -9.15 13.85
N ASP A 375 -18.34 -9.67 14.64
CA ASP A 375 -17.50 -10.81 14.27
C ASP A 375 -18.29 -12.11 14.16
N SER A 376 -19.13 -12.38 15.17
CA SER A 376 -20.02 -13.54 15.17
C SER A 376 -21.10 -13.43 14.08
N THR A 377 -21.59 -12.22 13.81
CA THR A 377 -22.53 -11.95 12.72
C THR A 377 -21.89 -12.27 11.37
N HIS A 378 -20.67 -11.77 11.14
CA HIS A 378 -19.97 -12.02 9.88
C HIS A 378 -19.66 -13.51 9.68
N ALA A 379 -19.16 -14.19 10.70
CA ALA A 379 -18.90 -15.64 10.61
C ALA A 379 -20.20 -16.44 10.37
N LEU A 380 -21.33 -16.02 10.94
CA LEU A 380 -22.63 -16.67 10.75
C LEU A 380 -23.15 -16.52 9.32
N ILE A 381 -23.01 -15.34 8.69
CA ILE A 381 -23.41 -15.15 7.28
C ILE A 381 -22.50 -15.93 6.31
N VAL A 382 -21.21 -16.06 6.62
CA VAL A 382 -20.30 -16.94 5.86
C VAL A 382 -20.74 -18.41 5.98
N ALA A 383 -21.13 -18.86 7.21
CA ALA A 383 -21.63 -20.21 7.45
C ALA A 383 -22.94 -20.48 6.67
N ALA A 384 -23.86 -19.50 6.64
CA ALA A 384 -25.10 -19.61 5.90
C ALA A 384 -24.87 -19.81 4.40
N LYS A 385 -23.97 -19.02 3.81
CA LYS A 385 -23.62 -19.14 2.37
C LYS A 385 -22.87 -20.44 2.08
N ALA A 386 -22.05 -20.91 2.99
CA ALA A 386 -21.39 -22.23 2.84
C ALA A 386 -22.40 -23.37 2.84
N CYS A 387 -23.42 -23.33 3.70
CA CYS A 387 -24.53 -24.28 3.70
C CYS A 387 -25.30 -24.20 2.38
N ASP A 388 -25.69 -23.00 1.93
CA ASP A 388 -26.38 -22.80 0.65
C ASP A 388 -25.61 -23.43 -0.53
N GLN A 389 -24.29 -23.18 -0.59
CA GLN A 389 -23.43 -23.69 -1.67
C GLN A 389 -23.24 -25.22 -1.62
N MET A 390 -23.33 -25.81 -0.45
CA MET A 390 -23.25 -27.26 -0.27
C MET A 390 -24.63 -27.95 -0.45
N GLY A 391 -25.72 -27.21 -0.61
CA GLY A 391 -27.08 -27.73 -0.63
C GLY A 391 -27.56 -28.24 0.72
N LEU A 392 -26.93 -27.78 1.82
CA LEU A 392 -27.32 -28.10 3.18
C LEU A 392 -28.40 -27.11 3.67
N PRO A 393 -29.37 -27.57 4.48
CA PRO A 393 -30.30 -26.65 5.09
C PRO A 393 -29.58 -25.73 6.09
N ARG A 394 -29.96 -24.49 6.20
CA ARG A 394 -29.35 -23.55 7.15
C ARG A 394 -29.56 -23.96 8.61
N SER A 395 -30.53 -24.83 8.90
CA SER A 395 -30.70 -25.49 10.20
C SER A 395 -29.58 -26.43 10.60
N ALA A 396 -28.68 -26.76 9.64
CA ALA A 396 -27.41 -27.45 9.93
C ALA A 396 -26.40 -26.56 10.72
N ILE A 397 -26.64 -25.26 10.76
CA ILE A 397 -25.90 -24.33 11.62
C ILE A 397 -26.53 -24.37 13.01
N LEU A 398 -25.79 -24.91 13.97
CA LEU A 398 -26.16 -24.98 15.39
C LEU A 398 -25.57 -23.74 16.07
N ALA A 399 -26.39 -22.70 16.20
CA ALA A 399 -25.96 -21.40 16.68
C ALA A 399 -26.35 -21.24 18.16
N PHE A 400 -25.36 -20.96 19.00
CA PHE A 400 -25.53 -20.84 20.45
C PHE A 400 -25.29 -19.40 20.91
N THR A 401 -26.22 -18.85 21.69
CA THR A 401 -25.93 -17.73 22.58
C THR A 401 -25.56 -18.28 23.96
N LEU A 402 -24.49 -17.76 24.55
CA LEU A 402 -23.94 -18.27 25.81
C LEU A 402 -23.81 -17.11 26.82
N PRO A 403 -24.94 -16.63 27.36
CA PRO A 403 -24.93 -15.52 28.32
C PRO A 403 -24.12 -15.87 29.57
N GLY A 404 -23.35 -14.88 30.06
CA GLY A 404 -22.57 -14.90 31.28
C GLY A 404 -22.94 -13.73 32.18
N PHE A 405 -22.05 -13.37 33.12
CA PHE A 405 -22.32 -12.36 34.14
C PHE A 405 -22.58 -10.94 33.60
N ALA A 406 -22.02 -10.60 32.42
CA ALA A 406 -22.09 -9.25 31.84
C ALA A 406 -22.89 -9.16 30.55
N THR A 407 -23.55 -10.23 30.12
CA THR A 407 -24.36 -10.24 28.90
C THR A 407 -25.63 -9.41 29.09
N SER A 408 -25.81 -8.37 28.27
CA SER A 408 -27.00 -7.51 28.31
C SER A 408 -28.18 -8.13 27.59
N ASP A 409 -29.41 -7.72 27.99
CA ASP A 409 -30.65 -8.18 27.34
C ASP A 409 -30.71 -7.75 25.86
N SER A 410 -30.14 -6.59 25.49
CA SER A 410 -30.10 -6.11 24.13
C SER A 410 -29.19 -6.97 23.25
N THR A 411 -28.01 -7.33 23.72
CA THR A 411 -27.05 -8.22 23.00
C THR A 411 -27.67 -9.60 22.80
N LYS A 412 -28.25 -10.15 23.82
CA LYS A 412 -28.97 -11.44 23.76
C LYS A 412 -30.13 -11.40 22.75
N SER A 413 -30.91 -10.33 22.74
CA SER A 413 -32.05 -10.15 21.81
C SER A 413 -31.56 -10.07 20.36
N ASN A 414 -30.45 -9.32 20.11
CA ASN A 414 -29.84 -9.22 18.78
C ASN A 414 -29.30 -10.58 18.28
N ALA A 415 -28.66 -11.35 19.17
CA ALA A 415 -28.18 -12.70 18.84
C ALA A 415 -29.34 -13.61 18.40
N TRP A 416 -30.44 -13.62 19.17
CA TRP A 416 -31.63 -14.40 18.84
C TRP A 416 -32.28 -13.97 17.52
N ALA A 417 -32.45 -12.66 17.31
CA ALA A 417 -33.03 -12.13 16.08
C ALA A 417 -32.18 -12.54 14.84
N LEU A 418 -30.87 -12.44 14.96
CA LEU A 418 -29.95 -12.80 13.90
C LEU A 418 -29.98 -14.30 13.57
N MET A 419 -29.88 -15.17 14.58
CA MET A 419 -29.93 -16.62 14.39
C MET A 419 -31.20 -17.08 13.71
N LYS A 420 -32.35 -16.49 14.10
CA LYS A 420 -33.65 -16.76 13.48
C LYS A 420 -33.73 -16.24 12.05
N ALA A 421 -33.29 -15.01 11.80
CA ALA A 421 -33.31 -14.40 10.47
C ALA A 421 -32.49 -15.24 9.47
N ILE A 422 -31.32 -15.74 9.89
CA ILE A 422 -30.49 -16.62 9.07
C ILE A 422 -31.12 -18.00 8.82
N GLY A 423 -32.02 -18.46 9.70
CA GLY A 423 -32.63 -19.79 9.66
C GLY A 423 -31.78 -20.87 10.33
N ALA A 424 -30.87 -20.51 11.22
CA ALA A 424 -30.06 -21.42 12.00
C ALA A 424 -30.88 -22.12 13.10
N THR A 425 -30.42 -23.28 13.56
CA THR A 425 -30.91 -23.91 14.80
C THR A 425 -30.36 -23.11 15.98
N ALA A 426 -31.21 -22.29 16.60
CA ALA A 426 -30.82 -21.37 17.67
C ALA A 426 -31.06 -22.00 19.04
N GLU A 427 -30.02 -21.98 19.89
CA GLU A 427 -30.06 -22.50 21.25
C GLU A 427 -29.38 -21.52 22.22
N GLU A 428 -29.76 -21.59 23.49
CA GLU A 428 -29.17 -20.80 24.57
C GLU A 428 -28.63 -21.72 25.66
N ILE A 429 -27.44 -21.43 26.13
CA ILE A 429 -26.82 -22.10 27.27
C ILE A 429 -26.32 -21.01 28.23
N ASP A 430 -27.02 -20.84 29.38
CA ASP A 430 -26.51 -19.97 30.45
C ASP A 430 -25.29 -20.60 31.12
N ILE A 431 -24.15 -19.94 30.95
CA ILE A 431 -22.87 -20.40 31.54
C ILE A 431 -22.69 -19.93 32.98
N THR A 432 -23.52 -19.04 33.49
CA THR A 432 -23.40 -18.42 34.83
C THR A 432 -23.28 -19.45 35.96
N PRO A 433 -24.13 -20.54 36.02
CA PRO A 433 -24.01 -21.52 37.08
C PRO A 433 -22.64 -22.26 37.07
N ALA A 434 -22.22 -22.67 35.90
CA ALA A 434 -20.92 -23.37 35.74
C ALA A 434 -19.72 -22.44 36.03
N ALA A 435 -19.78 -21.18 35.60
CA ALA A 435 -18.78 -20.18 35.87
C ALA A 435 -18.65 -19.89 37.38
N ARG A 436 -19.79 -19.77 38.06
CA ARG A 436 -19.82 -19.57 39.53
C ARG A 436 -19.21 -20.76 40.26
N GLN A 437 -19.55 -21.97 39.84
CA GLN A 437 -18.97 -23.20 40.43
C GLN A 437 -17.44 -23.23 40.21
N MET A 438 -16.98 -23.00 39.00
CA MET A 438 -15.53 -23.02 38.71
C MET A 438 -14.76 -21.94 39.49
N LEU A 439 -15.30 -20.72 39.60
CA LEU A 439 -14.69 -19.68 40.44
C LEU A 439 -14.64 -20.06 41.91
N SER A 440 -15.70 -20.75 42.41
CA SER A 440 -15.70 -21.28 43.77
C SER A 440 -14.66 -22.36 43.98
N ASP A 441 -14.52 -23.32 43.08
CA ASP A 441 -13.54 -24.39 43.13
C ASP A 441 -12.08 -23.86 43.09
N LEU A 442 -11.86 -22.74 42.39
CA LEU A 442 -10.57 -22.03 42.35
C LEU A 442 -10.34 -21.13 43.58
N GLY A 443 -11.30 -20.96 44.47
CA GLY A 443 -11.22 -20.05 45.61
C GLY A 443 -11.18 -18.57 45.20
N HIS A 444 -11.73 -18.22 44.05
CA HIS A 444 -11.70 -16.85 43.53
C HIS A 444 -12.62 -15.94 44.36
N PRO A 445 -12.18 -14.69 44.71
CA PRO A 445 -12.91 -13.79 45.61
C PRO A 445 -14.33 -13.47 45.14
N PHE A 446 -14.59 -13.43 43.84
CA PHE A 446 -15.91 -13.21 43.26
C PHE A 446 -16.95 -14.23 43.73
N ALA A 447 -16.55 -15.49 43.94
CA ALA A 447 -17.44 -16.54 44.45
C ALA A 447 -17.89 -16.29 45.89
N GLY A 448 -17.07 -15.56 46.67
CA GLY A 448 -17.37 -15.11 48.03
C GLY A 448 -18.18 -13.80 48.08
N GLY A 449 -18.52 -13.20 46.94
CA GLY A 449 -19.29 -11.95 46.83
C GLY A 449 -18.46 -10.67 46.70
N GLU A 450 -17.13 -10.79 46.56
CA GLU A 450 -16.26 -9.64 46.32
C GLU A 450 -16.30 -9.24 44.81
N PRO A 451 -16.38 -7.95 44.44
CA PRO A 451 -16.43 -7.51 43.04
C PRO A 451 -15.05 -7.50 42.38
N VAL A 452 -14.40 -8.67 42.28
CA VAL A 452 -13.10 -8.86 41.63
C VAL A 452 -13.31 -9.39 40.22
N TYR A 453 -12.96 -8.57 39.20
CA TYR A 453 -13.14 -8.86 37.78
C TYR A 453 -11.77 -8.90 37.07
N ASP A 454 -10.93 -9.84 37.48
CA ASP A 454 -9.59 -10.03 36.96
C ASP A 454 -9.57 -10.96 35.71
N VAL A 455 -8.39 -11.24 35.22
CA VAL A 455 -8.17 -12.14 34.06
C VAL A 455 -8.72 -13.55 34.30
N THR A 456 -8.75 -14.04 35.57
CA THR A 456 -9.34 -15.34 35.94
C THR A 456 -10.83 -15.33 35.73
N PHE A 457 -11.52 -14.26 36.21
CA PHE A 457 -12.93 -14.07 36.05
C PHE A 457 -13.35 -14.04 34.56
N GLU A 458 -12.60 -13.33 33.71
CA GLU A 458 -12.83 -13.26 32.27
C GLU A 458 -12.59 -14.64 31.61
N ASN A 459 -11.45 -15.29 31.90
CA ASN A 459 -11.07 -16.53 31.24
C ASN A 459 -11.92 -17.74 31.66
N VAL A 460 -12.51 -17.75 32.87
CA VAL A 460 -13.48 -18.77 33.26
C VAL A 460 -14.71 -18.71 32.34
N GLN A 461 -15.24 -17.54 32.06
CA GLN A 461 -16.38 -17.37 31.17
C GLN A 461 -16.01 -17.73 29.72
N ALA A 462 -14.90 -17.20 29.21
CA ALA A 462 -14.42 -17.49 27.86
C ALA A 462 -14.14 -18.99 27.67
N GLY A 463 -13.51 -19.63 28.65
CA GLY A 463 -13.22 -21.06 28.64
C GLY A 463 -14.47 -21.93 28.60
N LEU A 464 -15.46 -21.62 29.43
CA LEU A 464 -16.73 -22.34 29.43
C LEU A 464 -17.47 -22.19 28.10
N ARG A 465 -17.55 -20.99 27.53
CA ARG A 465 -18.13 -20.79 26.19
C ARG A 465 -17.48 -21.73 25.17
N THR A 466 -16.16 -21.79 25.13
CA THR A 466 -15.41 -22.69 24.25
C THR A 466 -15.73 -24.15 24.54
N ASP A 467 -15.69 -24.56 25.81
CA ASP A 467 -15.91 -25.96 26.18
C ASP A 467 -17.30 -26.44 25.79
N TYR A 468 -18.34 -25.65 26.06
CA TYR A 468 -19.70 -25.98 25.62
C TYR A 468 -19.81 -26.11 24.10
N LEU A 469 -19.23 -25.20 23.31
CA LEU A 469 -19.26 -25.28 21.86
C LEU A 469 -18.57 -26.53 21.33
N PHE A 470 -17.38 -26.86 21.86
CA PHE A 470 -16.65 -28.06 21.46
C PHE A 470 -17.38 -29.34 21.86
N ARG A 471 -17.99 -29.41 23.06
CA ARG A 471 -18.77 -30.59 23.50
C ARG A 471 -20.07 -30.71 22.71
N ALA A 472 -20.76 -29.62 22.42
CA ALA A 472 -21.93 -29.62 21.54
C ALA A 472 -21.56 -30.12 20.13
N ALA A 473 -20.42 -29.68 19.59
CA ALA A 473 -19.92 -30.16 18.31
C ALA A 473 -19.60 -31.66 18.33
N ASN A 474 -18.94 -32.16 19.37
CA ASN A 474 -18.68 -33.60 19.53
C ASN A 474 -20.01 -34.39 19.57
N GLN A 475 -20.95 -33.97 20.39
CA GLN A 475 -22.22 -34.66 20.58
C GLN A 475 -23.04 -34.72 19.27
N ARG A 476 -22.97 -33.67 18.43
CA ARG A 476 -23.83 -33.50 17.25
C ARG A 476 -23.10 -33.79 15.93
N GLY A 477 -21.83 -34.22 15.95
CA GLY A 477 -21.03 -34.47 14.77
C GLY A 477 -20.82 -33.21 13.92
N ALA A 478 -20.44 -32.11 14.55
CA ALA A 478 -20.31 -30.80 13.95
C ALA A 478 -18.86 -30.25 14.03
N LEU A 479 -18.61 -29.20 13.28
CA LEU A 479 -17.37 -28.44 13.28
C LEU A 479 -17.60 -27.11 14.00
N VAL A 480 -16.72 -26.73 14.96
CA VAL A 480 -16.76 -25.41 15.61
C VAL A 480 -16.17 -24.36 14.71
N LEU A 481 -16.93 -23.32 14.37
CA LEU A 481 -16.53 -22.18 13.58
C LEU A 481 -16.06 -21.03 14.48
N GLY A 482 -14.84 -20.52 14.20
CA GLY A 482 -14.26 -19.38 14.91
C GLY A 482 -14.76 -18.04 14.37
N THR A 483 -14.76 -17.05 15.24
CA THR A 483 -15.25 -15.71 14.98
C THR A 483 -14.20 -14.60 15.16
N GLY A 484 -13.09 -14.88 15.87
CA GLY A 484 -12.04 -13.89 16.16
C GLY A 484 -11.38 -13.33 14.90
N ASP A 485 -11.19 -12.02 14.84
CA ASP A 485 -10.69 -11.30 13.67
C ASP A 485 -9.17 -11.05 13.69
N LEU A 486 -8.65 -10.50 12.59
CA LEU A 486 -7.24 -10.20 12.41
C LEU A 486 -6.72 -9.15 13.41
N SER A 487 -7.50 -8.12 13.69
CA SER A 487 -7.10 -7.00 14.56
C SER A 487 -6.95 -7.46 16.01
N GLU A 488 -7.88 -8.29 16.49
CA GLU A 488 -7.82 -8.91 17.81
C GLU A 488 -6.61 -9.83 17.94
N LEU A 489 -6.36 -10.65 16.92
CA LEU A 489 -5.18 -11.52 16.87
C LEU A 489 -3.86 -10.74 16.84
N ALA A 490 -3.82 -9.59 16.17
CA ALA A 490 -2.65 -8.72 16.14
C ALA A 490 -2.36 -8.12 17.51
N LEU A 491 -3.39 -7.61 18.17
CA LEU A 491 -3.30 -6.97 19.48
C LEU A 491 -3.21 -7.97 20.65
N GLY A 492 -3.41 -9.27 20.37
CA GLY A 492 -3.54 -10.29 21.41
C GLY A 492 -4.73 -10.01 22.33
N TRP A 493 -5.77 -9.35 21.80
CA TRP A 493 -7.04 -9.11 22.48
C TRP A 493 -7.93 -10.35 22.34
N CYS A 494 -7.42 -11.46 22.80
CA CYS A 494 -8.04 -12.76 22.80
C CYS A 494 -7.47 -13.59 23.95
N THR A 495 -8.16 -14.64 24.35
CA THR A 495 -7.66 -15.60 25.32
C THR A 495 -6.75 -16.62 24.66
N TYR A 496 -5.76 -17.17 25.37
CA TYR A 496 -4.87 -18.20 24.86
C TYR A 496 -5.52 -19.58 24.98
N GLY A 497 -5.79 -20.21 23.85
CA GLY A 497 -6.28 -21.58 23.80
C GLY A 497 -7.71 -21.81 24.26
N VAL A 498 -8.46 -20.77 24.55
CA VAL A 498 -9.88 -20.80 24.97
C VAL A 498 -10.62 -19.60 24.35
N GLY A 499 -11.93 -19.53 24.55
CA GLY A 499 -12.75 -18.43 24.04
C GLY A 499 -12.84 -18.42 22.52
N ASP A 500 -13.07 -17.25 21.96
CA ASP A 500 -13.19 -16.99 20.54
C ASP A 500 -11.89 -17.24 19.74
N GLN A 501 -10.74 -17.30 20.41
CA GLN A 501 -9.49 -17.71 19.79
C GLN A 501 -9.54 -19.17 19.32
N MET A 502 -10.27 -20.05 20.01
CA MET A 502 -10.28 -21.49 19.75
C MET A 502 -11.46 -21.92 18.93
N SER A 503 -11.17 -22.65 17.87
CA SER A 503 -12.14 -23.28 16.97
C SER A 503 -11.48 -24.38 16.15
N HIS A 504 -12.27 -25.16 15.43
CA HIS A 504 -11.73 -26.08 14.44
C HIS A 504 -11.31 -25.33 13.16
N TYR A 505 -11.99 -24.24 12.81
CA TYR A 505 -11.71 -23.41 11.64
C TYR A 505 -12.18 -21.97 11.86
N ASN A 506 -11.33 -20.98 11.62
CA ASN A 506 -11.65 -19.56 11.83
C ASN A 506 -11.73 -18.81 10.49
N VAL A 507 -12.91 -18.39 10.08
CA VAL A 507 -13.12 -17.68 8.81
C VAL A 507 -12.73 -16.20 8.86
N ASN A 508 -12.69 -15.59 10.05
CA ASN A 508 -12.41 -14.16 10.23
C ASN A 508 -10.91 -13.88 10.51
N GLY A 509 -10.09 -14.88 10.77
CA GLY A 509 -8.72 -14.71 11.26
C GLY A 509 -7.78 -13.92 10.34
N SER A 510 -8.19 -13.63 9.11
CA SER A 510 -7.47 -12.80 8.15
C SER A 510 -8.26 -11.56 7.70
N VAL A 511 -9.31 -11.20 8.43
CA VAL A 511 -10.18 -10.04 8.12
C VAL A 511 -10.05 -9.01 9.23
N ALA A 512 -9.64 -7.80 8.87
CA ALA A 512 -9.48 -6.70 9.82
C ALA A 512 -10.84 -6.21 10.36
N LYS A 513 -10.90 -5.77 11.61
CA LYS A 513 -12.10 -5.26 12.27
C LYS A 513 -12.78 -4.15 11.44
N THR A 514 -11.97 -3.26 10.87
CA THR A 514 -12.47 -2.17 10.02
C THR A 514 -13.13 -2.66 8.73
N LEU A 515 -12.75 -3.83 8.20
CA LEU A 515 -13.34 -4.41 6.99
C LEU A 515 -14.65 -5.16 7.29
N ILE A 516 -14.80 -5.79 8.46
CA ILE A 516 -15.93 -6.64 8.79
C ILE A 516 -17.29 -5.91 8.62
N GLN A 517 -17.39 -4.67 9.10
CA GLN A 517 -18.62 -3.89 8.96
C GLN A 517 -19.01 -3.63 7.49
N HIS A 518 -18.02 -3.46 6.61
CA HIS A 518 -18.27 -3.27 5.19
C HIS A 518 -18.70 -4.57 4.50
N LEU A 519 -18.17 -5.72 4.92
CA LEU A 519 -18.58 -7.04 4.45
C LEU A 519 -20.03 -7.35 4.84
N ILE A 520 -20.44 -7.06 6.07
CA ILE A 520 -21.84 -7.24 6.52
C ILE A 520 -22.76 -6.32 5.71
N ARG A 521 -22.39 -5.05 5.54
CA ARG A 521 -23.17 -4.07 4.76
C ARG A 521 -23.29 -4.49 3.30
N TRP A 522 -22.18 -4.98 2.71
CA TRP A 522 -22.17 -5.50 1.35
C TRP A 522 -23.08 -6.72 1.20
N ALA A 523 -23.01 -7.69 2.10
CA ALA A 523 -23.87 -8.87 2.07
C ALA A 523 -25.36 -8.54 2.19
N ALA A 524 -25.71 -7.56 3.05
CA ALA A 524 -27.10 -7.09 3.19
C ALA A 524 -27.61 -6.37 1.92
N LYS A 525 -26.71 -5.64 1.21
CA LYS A 525 -27.07 -4.77 0.09
C LYS A 525 -27.13 -5.49 -1.26
N THR A 526 -26.33 -6.55 -1.44
CA THR A 526 -26.14 -7.24 -2.73
C THR A 526 -27.09 -8.43 -2.94
N GLY A 527 -28.15 -8.56 -2.13
CA GLY A 527 -29.13 -9.63 -2.29
C GLY A 527 -28.61 -11.02 -1.91
N GLN A 528 -27.55 -11.09 -1.09
CA GLN A 528 -27.07 -12.37 -0.56
C GLN A 528 -28.09 -13.03 0.37
N PHE A 529 -28.98 -12.25 0.98
CA PHE A 529 -30.04 -12.65 1.88
C PHE A 529 -31.34 -11.97 1.50
N ASP A 530 -32.48 -12.48 2.01
CA ASP A 530 -33.78 -11.84 1.84
C ASP A 530 -33.87 -10.48 2.57
N ALA A 531 -34.92 -9.72 2.28
CA ALA A 531 -35.08 -8.37 2.81
C ALA A 531 -35.18 -8.32 4.36
N ALA A 532 -35.81 -9.32 5.00
CA ALA A 532 -35.96 -9.37 6.45
C ALA A 532 -34.58 -9.66 7.12
N THR A 533 -33.85 -10.62 6.61
CA THR A 533 -32.47 -10.93 7.06
C THR A 533 -31.56 -9.73 6.87
N SER A 534 -31.64 -9.10 5.68
CA SER A 534 -30.81 -7.91 5.37
C SER A 534 -31.08 -6.75 6.32
N ALA A 535 -32.35 -6.51 6.69
CA ALA A 535 -32.73 -5.49 7.68
C ALA A 535 -32.13 -5.80 9.08
N THR A 536 -32.15 -7.08 9.48
CA THR A 536 -31.52 -7.52 10.75
C THR A 536 -30.00 -7.31 10.72
N LEU A 537 -29.33 -7.62 9.60
CA LEU A 537 -27.88 -7.39 9.45
C LEU A 537 -27.53 -5.91 9.55
N VAL A 538 -28.33 -5.03 8.97
CA VAL A 538 -28.13 -3.58 9.07
C VAL A 538 -28.30 -3.11 10.53
N SER A 539 -29.28 -3.61 11.27
CA SER A 539 -29.49 -3.22 12.67
C SER A 539 -28.33 -3.59 13.59
N VAL A 540 -27.61 -4.67 13.28
CA VAL A 540 -26.40 -5.07 14.04
C VAL A 540 -25.26 -4.06 13.83
N LEU A 541 -25.17 -3.41 12.66
CA LEU A 541 -24.14 -2.40 12.37
C LEU A 541 -24.29 -1.14 13.23
N ASP A 542 -25.48 -0.86 13.72
CA ASP A 542 -25.79 0.32 14.54
C ASP A 542 -25.57 0.04 16.05
N THR A 543 -25.15 -1.18 16.41
CA THR A 543 -24.90 -1.57 17.80
C THR A 543 -23.47 -1.26 18.22
N GLU A 544 -23.28 -0.57 19.34
CA GLU A 544 -21.96 -0.24 19.87
C GLU A 544 -21.16 -1.50 20.27
N ILE A 545 -19.90 -1.54 19.91
CA ILE A 545 -18.99 -2.67 20.22
C ILE A 545 -18.54 -2.57 21.68
N SER A 546 -19.09 -3.41 22.55
CA SER A 546 -18.69 -3.49 23.96
C SER A 546 -18.24 -4.90 24.36
N PRO A 547 -17.26 -5.02 25.28
CA PRO A 547 -16.87 -6.33 25.80
C PRO A 547 -17.91 -6.87 26.76
N GLU A 548 -18.31 -8.12 26.57
CA GLU A 548 -19.36 -8.80 27.36
C GLU A 548 -18.82 -9.65 28.52
N LEU A 549 -17.57 -9.45 28.94
CA LEU A 549 -16.94 -10.28 29.98
C LEU A 549 -16.94 -9.63 31.35
N VAL A 550 -16.94 -8.30 31.43
CA VAL A 550 -16.92 -7.55 32.69
C VAL A 550 -18.19 -6.75 32.84
N PRO A 551 -18.89 -6.84 33.99
CA PRO A 551 -20.07 -6.02 34.27
C PRO A 551 -19.75 -4.51 34.19
N ALA A 552 -20.77 -3.69 33.84
CA ALA A 552 -20.66 -2.25 33.90
C ALA A 552 -20.22 -1.78 35.29
N GLY A 553 -19.38 -0.74 35.35
CA GLY A 553 -18.95 -0.14 36.62
C GLY A 553 -20.13 0.38 37.44
N ALA A 554 -19.89 0.77 38.68
CA ALA A 554 -20.93 1.31 39.58
C ALA A 554 -21.58 2.59 39.01
N ASP A 555 -20.94 3.26 38.04
CA ASP A 555 -21.39 4.41 37.27
C ASP A 555 -22.22 4.04 36.01
N GLY A 556 -22.44 2.73 35.77
CA GLY A 556 -23.16 2.22 34.58
C GLY A 556 -22.31 2.29 33.29
N VAL A 557 -21.04 2.69 33.35
CA VAL A 557 -20.16 2.78 32.17
C VAL A 557 -19.56 1.41 31.87
N ILE A 558 -19.82 0.92 30.66
CA ILE A 558 -19.20 -0.31 30.12
C ILE A 558 -17.78 0.04 29.67
N GLN A 559 -16.80 -0.73 30.11
CA GLN A 559 -15.42 -0.53 29.70
C GLN A 559 -15.26 -0.82 28.20
N SER A 560 -14.99 0.23 27.41
CA SER A 560 -14.77 0.09 25.97
C SER A 560 -13.43 -0.64 25.69
N THR A 561 -13.46 -1.65 24.84
CA THR A 561 -12.24 -2.31 24.33
C THR A 561 -11.25 -1.30 23.78
N GLN A 562 -11.73 -0.30 23.05
CA GLN A 562 -10.89 0.75 22.46
C GLN A 562 -10.20 1.65 23.51
N ALA A 563 -10.73 1.75 24.71
CA ALA A 563 -10.07 2.48 25.80
C ALA A 563 -8.75 1.80 26.25
N ILE A 564 -8.63 0.49 26.04
CA ILE A 564 -7.46 -0.31 26.45
C ILE A 564 -6.50 -0.52 25.29
N VAL A 565 -7.01 -0.91 24.12
CA VAL A 565 -6.17 -1.29 22.97
C VAL A 565 -6.02 -0.18 21.94
N GLY A 566 -6.79 0.88 22.03
CA GLY A 566 -6.84 2.00 21.09
C GLY A 566 -7.92 1.85 20.01
N PRO A 567 -8.17 2.93 19.26
CA PRO A 567 -9.11 2.91 18.14
C PRO A 567 -8.71 1.89 17.08
N TYR A 568 -9.62 1.03 16.66
CA TYR A 568 -9.33 -0.03 15.68
C TYR A 568 -8.87 0.54 14.33
N GLU A 569 -9.35 1.70 13.92
CA GLU A 569 -8.90 2.36 12.69
C GLU A 569 -7.41 2.72 12.73
N LEU A 570 -6.87 3.15 13.88
CA LEU A 570 -5.43 3.36 14.05
C LEU A 570 -4.68 2.04 14.17
N GLN A 571 -5.22 1.06 14.89
CA GLN A 571 -4.54 -0.22 15.08
C GLN A 571 -4.44 -1.02 13.78
N ASP A 572 -5.48 -1.01 12.96
CA ASP A 572 -5.46 -1.63 11.63
C ASP A 572 -4.52 -0.90 10.67
N PHE A 573 -4.43 0.44 10.77
CA PHE A 573 -3.43 1.23 10.05
C PHE A 573 -2.01 0.81 10.45
N HIS A 574 -1.72 0.72 11.75
CA HIS A 574 -0.42 0.28 12.26
C HIS A 574 -0.08 -1.14 11.80
N LEU A 575 -1.04 -2.06 11.93
CA LEU A 575 -0.92 -3.44 11.51
C LEU A 575 -0.53 -3.54 10.03
N TYR A 576 -1.26 -2.84 9.17
CA TYR A 576 -1.04 -2.88 7.73
C TYR A 576 0.38 -2.46 7.34
N TYR A 577 0.82 -1.28 7.79
CA TYR A 577 2.10 -0.73 7.39
C TYR A 577 3.30 -1.46 8.02
N LEU A 578 3.16 -1.95 9.24
CA LEU A 578 4.20 -2.73 9.90
C LEU A 578 4.35 -4.14 9.31
N THR A 579 3.26 -4.86 9.09
CA THR A 579 3.32 -6.27 8.66
C THR A 579 3.43 -6.43 7.16
N ARG A 580 2.64 -5.67 6.39
CA ARG A 580 2.60 -5.80 4.93
C ARG A 580 3.88 -5.26 4.29
N PHE A 581 4.42 -4.15 4.78
CA PHE A 581 5.60 -3.50 4.20
C PHE A 581 6.85 -3.56 5.09
N GLY A 582 6.71 -3.79 6.40
CA GLY A 582 7.82 -3.81 7.36
C GLY A 582 8.46 -2.43 7.56
N LEU A 583 7.65 -1.39 7.50
CA LEU A 583 8.14 -0.04 7.70
C LEU A 583 8.58 0.17 9.15
N ARG A 584 9.51 1.10 9.35
CA ARG A 584 9.94 1.53 10.69
C ARG A 584 8.77 2.15 11.44
N PRO A 585 8.66 1.96 12.77
CA PRO A 585 7.61 2.60 13.59
C PRO A 585 7.52 4.11 13.42
N SER A 586 8.65 4.82 13.37
CA SER A 586 8.69 6.27 13.14
C SER A 586 8.09 6.68 11.79
N LYS A 587 8.32 5.89 10.74
CA LYS A 587 7.69 6.10 9.42
C LYS A 587 6.20 5.78 9.45
N VAL A 588 5.78 4.73 10.17
CA VAL A 588 4.35 4.43 10.35
C VAL A 588 3.64 5.57 11.08
N ALA A 589 4.27 6.15 12.12
CA ALA A 589 3.75 7.34 12.79
C ALA A 589 3.66 8.56 11.84
N PHE A 590 4.65 8.76 10.97
CA PHE A 590 4.63 9.82 9.96
C PHE A 590 3.46 9.65 8.98
N LEU A 591 3.25 8.44 8.46
CA LEU A 591 2.13 8.14 7.57
C LEU A 591 0.78 8.31 8.30
N ALA A 592 0.67 7.82 9.54
CA ALA A 592 -0.51 7.98 10.38
C ALA A 592 -0.82 9.46 10.62
N TRP A 593 0.20 10.27 10.95
CA TRP A 593 0.02 11.71 11.15
C TRP A 593 -0.51 12.38 9.86
N HIS A 594 0.04 12.06 8.68
CA HIS A 594 -0.46 12.60 7.41
C HIS A 594 -1.88 12.14 7.08
N ALA A 595 -2.25 10.91 7.42
CA ALA A 595 -3.57 10.37 7.18
C ALA A 595 -4.63 10.94 8.14
N TRP A 596 -4.27 11.19 9.41
CA TRP A 596 -5.24 11.38 10.48
C TRP A 596 -5.23 12.75 11.16
N LYS A 597 -4.25 13.63 10.89
CA LYS A 597 -4.13 14.95 11.53
C LYS A 597 -5.31 15.89 11.25
N ASP A 598 -6.06 15.66 10.19
CA ASP A 598 -7.20 16.49 9.78
C ASP A 598 -8.32 15.59 9.24
N ALA A 599 -9.44 15.55 9.97
CA ALA A 599 -10.63 14.77 9.58
C ALA A 599 -11.30 15.31 8.29
N GLY A 600 -11.11 16.59 7.97
CA GLY A 600 -11.66 17.22 6.76
C GLY A 600 -10.86 16.94 5.50
N ALA A 601 -9.60 16.52 5.62
CA ALA A 601 -8.72 16.24 4.49
C ALA A 601 -8.80 14.77 4.05
N GLY A 602 -8.52 14.51 2.76
CA GLY A 602 -8.47 13.17 2.18
C GLY A 602 -9.83 12.48 2.07
N ALA A 603 -9.81 11.21 1.70
CA ALA A 603 -11.02 10.42 1.48
C ALA A 603 -11.36 9.53 2.67
N TRP A 604 -12.64 9.22 2.80
CA TRP A 604 -13.19 8.30 3.78
C TRP A 604 -13.88 7.14 3.07
N PRO A 605 -13.94 5.94 3.67
CA PRO A 605 -14.66 4.83 3.07
C PRO A 605 -16.13 5.18 2.78
N PRO A 606 -16.73 4.57 1.74
CA PRO A 606 -18.15 4.78 1.45
C PRO A 606 -19.03 4.51 2.66
N HIS A 607 -20.02 5.37 2.87
CA HIS A 607 -20.98 5.29 3.98
C HIS A 607 -20.40 5.51 5.38
N PHE A 608 -19.16 6.01 5.51
CA PHE A 608 -18.61 6.37 6.82
C PHE A 608 -19.32 7.63 7.35
N PRO A 609 -19.93 7.58 8.55
CA PRO A 609 -20.72 8.70 9.06
C PRO A 609 -19.84 9.94 9.28
N PRO A 610 -20.27 11.14 8.81
CA PRO A 610 -19.47 12.36 8.99
C PRO A 610 -19.18 12.68 10.47
N GLU A 611 -20.12 12.42 11.35
CA GLU A 611 -20.03 12.64 12.80
C GLU A 611 -19.04 11.69 13.50
N ALA A 612 -18.73 10.55 12.89
CA ALA A 612 -17.75 9.58 13.39
C ALA A 612 -16.32 9.83 12.86
N ARG A 613 -16.13 10.87 12.03
CA ARG A 613 -14.81 11.19 11.46
C ARG A 613 -13.89 11.79 12.52
N ASN A 614 -12.86 11.04 12.86
CA ASN A 614 -11.88 11.43 13.88
C ASN A 614 -10.61 12.04 13.27
N ALA A 615 -9.99 12.95 14.00
CA ALA A 615 -8.61 13.40 13.79
C ALA A 615 -7.77 12.95 14.98
N TYR A 616 -6.50 12.63 14.73
CA TYR A 616 -5.55 12.23 15.76
C TYR A 616 -4.29 13.09 15.67
N ASP A 617 -3.90 13.67 16.78
CA ASP A 617 -2.62 14.37 16.90
C ASP A 617 -1.46 13.38 17.03
N LEU A 618 -0.23 13.90 16.94
CA LEU A 618 0.97 13.07 16.98
C LEU A 618 1.16 12.37 18.34
N ALA A 619 0.73 13.00 19.43
CA ALA A 619 0.82 12.42 20.76
C ALA A 619 -0.11 11.20 20.92
N THR A 620 -1.33 11.31 20.41
CA THR A 620 -2.30 10.20 20.34
C THR A 620 -1.80 9.06 19.46
N ILE A 621 -1.25 9.38 18.29
CA ILE A 621 -0.65 8.38 17.38
C ILE A 621 0.52 7.69 18.06
N ARG A 622 1.46 8.42 18.67
CA ARG A 622 2.59 7.87 19.44
C ARG A 622 2.10 6.89 20.51
N ARG A 623 1.13 7.32 21.33
CA ARG A 623 0.55 6.51 22.41
C ARG A 623 0.02 5.18 21.87
N TRP A 624 -0.86 5.21 20.87
CA TRP A 624 -1.51 4.00 20.38
C TRP A 624 -0.60 3.12 19.54
N LEU A 625 0.37 3.70 18.83
CA LEU A 625 1.41 2.92 18.15
C LEU A 625 2.32 2.23 19.18
N SER A 626 2.69 2.90 20.27
CA SER A 626 3.44 2.26 21.36
C SER A 626 2.69 1.09 21.97
N VAL A 627 1.38 1.23 22.20
CA VAL A 627 0.50 0.15 22.65
C VAL A 627 0.51 -1.00 21.64
N PHE A 628 0.35 -0.69 20.35
CA PHE A 628 0.40 -1.70 19.28
C PHE A 628 1.72 -2.46 19.28
N LEU A 629 2.85 -1.76 19.26
CA LEU A 629 4.18 -2.36 19.21
C LEU A 629 4.43 -3.27 20.40
N ASN A 630 4.12 -2.79 21.62
CA ASN A 630 4.28 -3.57 22.84
C ASN A 630 3.43 -4.83 22.83
N ARG A 631 2.17 -4.74 22.39
CA ARG A 631 1.27 -5.88 22.31
C ARG A 631 1.70 -6.83 21.19
N PHE A 632 1.91 -6.34 19.99
CA PHE A 632 2.17 -7.15 18.79
C PHE A 632 3.48 -7.93 18.88
N PHE A 633 4.59 -7.29 19.24
CA PHE A 633 5.92 -7.90 19.32
C PHE A 633 6.23 -8.52 20.69
N GLY A 634 5.56 -8.07 21.75
CA GLY A 634 5.74 -8.59 23.10
C GLY A 634 4.96 -9.90 23.32
N PHE A 635 3.75 -9.83 23.83
CA PHE A 635 3.02 -11.05 24.28
C PHE A 635 2.03 -11.63 23.27
N SER A 636 1.55 -10.86 22.28
CA SER A 636 0.56 -11.36 21.31
C SER A 636 1.11 -12.47 20.42
N GLN A 637 2.40 -12.45 20.13
CA GLN A 637 3.06 -13.51 19.38
C GLN A 637 2.94 -14.87 20.06
N PHE A 638 3.05 -14.93 21.38
CA PHE A 638 2.83 -16.16 22.13
C PHE A 638 1.39 -16.68 21.96
N LYS A 639 0.39 -15.80 22.05
CA LYS A 639 -1.02 -16.16 21.84
C LYS A 639 -1.29 -16.71 20.44
N ARG A 640 -0.65 -16.14 19.41
CA ARG A 640 -0.82 -16.57 18.01
C ARG A 640 -0.25 -17.97 17.73
N SER A 641 0.57 -18.53 18.60
CA SER A 641 1.07 -19.91 18.43
C SER A 641 -0.04 -20.97 18.44
N ALA A 642 -1.18 -20.69 19.07
CA ALA A 642 -2.35 -21.58 19.17
C ALA A 642 -3.48 -21.26 18.18
N MET A 643 -3.22 -20.48 17.13
CA MET A 643 -4.25 -20.11 16.15
C MET A 643 -4.78 -21.32 15.37
N PRO A 644 -6.13 -21.46 15.23
CA PRO A 644 -6.73 -22.43 14.33
C PRO A 644 -6.44 -22.10 12.85
N ASN A 645 -6.71 -23.05 11.97
CA ASN A 645 -6.66 -22.79 10.54
C ASN A 645 -7.78 -21.83 10.10
N GLY A 646 -7.53 -21.08 9.05
CA GLY A 646 -8.49 -20.19 8.42
C GLY A 646 -8.00 -19.75 7.03
N PRO A 647 -8.87 -19.22 6.17
CA PRO A 647 -8.48 -18.77 4.85
C PRO A 647 -7.70 -17.45 4.95
N LYS A 648 -6.72 -17.27 4.08
CA LYS A 648 -6.06 -15.98 3.90
C LYS A 648 -6.92 -15.10 2.99
N VAL A 649 -7.42 -13.99 3.52
CA VAL A 649 -8.28 -13.05 2.80
C VAL A 649 -7.48 -11.88 2.21
N VAL A 650 -6.63 -11.24 3.01
CA VAL A 650 -5.84 -10.08 2.57
C VAL A 650 -4.35 -10.38 2.55
N SER A 651 -3.63 -9.69 1.65
CA SER A 651 -2.16 -9.82 1.57
C SER A 651 -1.49 -9.24 2.82
N GLY A 652 -0.60 -10.03 3.46
CA GLY A 652 0.02 -9.66 4.73
C GLY A 652 -0.90 -9.80 5.95
N GLY A 653 -2.12 -10.34 5.78
CA GLY A 653 -3.14 -10.44 6.82
C GLY A 653 -3.24 -11.82 7.50
N ASN A 654 -2.34 -12.75 7.24
CA ASN A 654 -2.37 -14.03 7.94
C ASN A 654 -1.27 -14.10 9.01
N LEU A 655 -1.67 -13.89 10.26
CA LEU A 655 -0.78 -13.90 11.43
C LEU A 655 -0.60 -15.29 12.04
N SER A 656 -1.13 -16.36 11.43
CA SER A 656 -0.84 -17.74 11.82
C SER A 656 0.66 -18.02 11.75
N PRO A 657 1.21 -18.87 12.64
CA PRO A 657 2.59 -19.34 12.53
C PRO A 657 2.90 -20.05 11.20
N ARG A 658 1.88 -20.43 10.45
CA ARG A 658 1.96 -21.02 9.10
C ARG A 658 1.76 -20.01 7.98
N GLY A 659 1.45 -18.75 8.31
CA GLY A 659 1.05 -17.70 7.39
C GLY A 659 2.13 -16.70 7.02
N ASP A 660 1.71 -15.46 6.84
CA ASP A 660 2.55 -14.35 6.33
C ASP A 660 3.55 -13.82 7.36
N TRP A 661 3.23 -13.95 8.65
CA TRP A 661 4.04 -13.46 9.75
C TRP A 661 4.57 -14.60 10.59
N ARG A 662 5.90 -14.70 10.69
CA ARG A 662 6.59 -15.71 11.50
C ARG A 662 7.62 -15.02 12.38
N ALA A 663 7.45 -15.13 13.69
CA ALA A 663 8.37 -14.59 14.66
C ALA A 663 8.46 -15.53 15.87
N PRO A 664 9.56 -15.48 16.65
CA PRO A 664 9.66 -16.17 17.93
C PRO A 664 8.56 -15.69 18.89
N SER A 665 8.02 -16.62 19.70
CA SER A 665 6.95 -16.29 20.65
C SER A 665 7.45 -15.66 21.96
N ASP A 666 8.76 -15.62 22.16
CA ASP A 666 9.48 -15.06 23.30
C ASP A 666 10.22 -13.76 22.96
N GLY A 667 9.79 -13.07 21.89
CA GLY A 667 10.35 -11.81 21.44
C GLY A 667 10.07 -10.62 22.38
N SER A 668 10.68 -9.48 22.05
CA SER A 668 10.53 -8.22 22.80
C SER A 668 10.24 -7.06 21.86
N ALA A 669 9.40 -6.14 22.29
CA ALA A 669 9.07 -4.91 21.57
C ALA A 669 10.15 -3.80 21.68
N ARG A 670 11.19 -3.99 22.50
CA ARG A 670 12.17 -2.94 22.86
C ARG A 670 12.79 -2.23 21.68
N LEU A 671 13.17 -2.97 20.63
CA LEU A 671 13.80 -2.38 19.45
C LEU A 671 12.87 -1.42 18.72
N TRP A 672 11.63 -1.84 18.51
CA TRP A 672 10.62 -1.04 17.81
C TRP A 672 10.17 0.19 18.59
N LEU A 673 10.03 0.05 19.93
CA LEU A 673 9.74 1.16 20.83
C LEU A 673 10.89 2.18 20.85
N ALA A 674 12.13 1.71 20.92
CA ALA A 674 13.31 2.58 20.89
C ALA A 674 13.44 3.32 19.55
N GLU A 675 13.12 2.67 18.41
CA GLU A 675 13.11 3.30 17.10
C GLU A 675 12.03 4.37 17.00
N LEU A 676 10.83 4.10 17.51
CA LEU A 676 9.74 5.05 17.57
C LEU A 676 10.15 6.31 18.36
N GLU A 677 10.69 6.13 19.56
CA GLU A 677 11.12 7.23 20.42
C GLU A 677 12.24 8.06 19.80
N ALA A 678 13.22 7.41 19.18
CA ALA A 678 14.33 8.10 18.54
C ALA A 678 13.90 8.84 17.25
N GLY A 679 12.87 8.36 16.58
CA GLY A 679 12.38 8.91 15.32
C GLY A 679 11.38 10.05 15.46
N LEU A 680 10.68 10.18 16.58
CA LEU A 680 9.68 11.21 16.83
C LEU A 680 10.26 12.45 17.52
N PRO A 681 9.60 13.63 17.35
CA PRO A 681 9.93 14.80 18.19
C PRO A 681 9.74 14.46 19.67
N PRO A 682 10.54 15.03 20.58
CA PRO A 682 10.28 14.88 22.01
C PRO A 682 8.87 15.39 22.35
N GLU A 683 8.22 14.76 23.31
CA GLU A 683 6.97 15.30 23.83
C GLU A 683 7.26 16.68 24.39
N SER A 684 6.55 17.70 23.87
CA SER A 684 6.64 19.03 24.48
C SER A 684 6.14 18.91 25.92
N ALA A 685 7.05 19.23 26.88
CA ALA A 685 6.75 19.30 28.30
C ALA A 685 5.61 20.29 28.59
#